data_652ac17c2a024405a890c966488ea8ce
#
_entry.id   652ac17c2a024405a890c966488ea8ce
#
_cell.length_a   1.000
_cell.length_b   1.000
_cell.length_c   1.000
_cell.angle_alpha   90.00
_cell.angle_beta   90.00
_cell.angle_gamma   90.00
#
_symmetry.space_group_name_H-M   'P 1'
#
loop_
_entity.id
_entity.type
_entity.pdbx_description
1 polymer ?
#
loop_
_entity_poly.entity_id
_entity_poly.type
_entity_poly.pdbx_seq_one_letter_code
_entity_poly.pdbx_strand_id
1 'polypeptide(L)'
;MGTFSDQLRQVLRRLGRAPLFTIVTLITLGVGVGANTVIFSVLEGVLLKPLPYPHPEELIGVWHTAPGVGIENLNMSPSNYFIDREQSTTFQDIGVYDGDSLSVTGAGEPEQVRGLDVSDGTLPMLGVRPALGRLFTLEDDSPGAPDTVLLSYGYWRQKFGGALSVIGKSITVDGKPREIIGVLPQGFHFLDYEDASLVVPFKWDRNKVHLGNFSYQGMARLKPGVTMAQASADVARMLPIANRSFPAPDGFSVALFEKAGIAPNLRPLKQDVIGDIGKVLWVLMGSIAMVLLIACANVANLLLVRVDGRRQELAIRAALGAGWGRIAMELMFESVILGLLGSLLGLALAYGALRVLVAMAPMGLPRIHEIGIDLPVLLFTFAIAMFSSLLFGSVPIFKYAGVHLNTGLREGGRALSQSRQQHRARNVLVVVQVGLALVLLICSGLMIRTFRALMHVPPGFNEPDSLQTFRFYVPETEIPDKDRERLVRMEQEIEGKLGAIPGVSSVSFSSDIPMDGRNSNDILFAEDRAYAEGELPPVRRFKFVSPGFLATMGTPLVAGRDITWEDTYQKIPVAMISENFAKEYWHNARNALGKRIRVGNTDDWREIVGVVGNVYENGVDKPAGTSVYWPVMMDRFEGQKEALHRGIAFAIRSPRAGSQAFLNEVRETVWSVDPNIPLANAHTLGYFYTMSMARTSFTLVMLGVAGGMALLLGIVGIYGVIAYSVSQRTREIGIRMALGAQRKALVGMFVRQGLWLTGVGILCGLVTAFAVMRLMASLLFKVSPVDPVTYGAVTLGVLVTAYLACYLPSRRAAGVDPVDALRAE
;
A
#
# COMPACT_ATOMS: atom_id res chain seq x y z
N MET A 1 -0.87 -53.49 -17.52
CA MET A 1 -0.73 -52.11 -16.96
C MET A 1 -0.20 -51.27 -18.08
N GLY A 2 -0.99 -50.34 -18.64
CA GLY A 2 -0.47 -49.40 -19.62
C GLY A 2 0.55 -48.51 -18.95
N THR A 3 1.62 -48.13 -19.67
CA THR A 3 2.66 -47.24 -19.16
C THR A 3 2.07 -45.90 -18.86
N PHE A 4 2.65 -45.12 -17.93
CA PHE A 4 2.23 -43.73 -17.60
C PHE A 4 2.03 -42.92 -18.89
N SER A 5 2.90 -43.12 -19.89
CA SER A 5 2.80 -42.44 -21.18
C SER A 5 1.54 -42.79 -21.99
N ASP A 6 1.04 -44.04 -21.86
CA ASP A 6 -0.18 -44.45 -22.56
C ASP A 6 -1.44 -43.83 -21.91
N GLN A 7 -1.44 -43.73 -20.59
CA GLN A 7 -2.54 -43.05 -19.85
C GLN A 7 -2.56 -41.55 -20.18
N LEU A 8 -1.38 -40.91 -20.20
CA LEU A 8 -1.26 -39.49 -20.55
C LEU A 8 -1.75 -39.24 -21.99
N ARG A 9 -1.32 -40.05 -22.97
CA ARG A 9 -1.82 -39.92 -24.35
C ARG A 9 -3.32 -40.09 -24.49
N GLN A 10 -3.90 -41.04 -23.74
CA GLN A 10 -5.35 -41.25 -23.72
C GLN A 10 -6.10 -40.03 -23.18
N VAL A 11 -5.63 -39.45 -22.06
CA VAL A 11 -6.25 -38.26 -21.48
C VAL A 11 -6.16 -37.07 -22.44
N LEU A 12 -4.98 -36.80 -23.02
CA LEU A 12 -4.80 -35.71 -24.00
C LEU A 12 -5.68 -35.87 -25.24
N ARG A 13 -5.80 -37.09 -25.79
CA ARG A 13 -6.72 -37.36 -26.91
C ARG A 13 -8.21 -37.11 -26.52
N ARG A 14 -8.59 -37.46 -25.30
CA ARG A 14 -9.94 -37.22 -24.78
C ARG A 14 -10.24 -35.73 -24.58
N LEU A 15 -9.25 -34.97 -24.08
CA LEU A 15 -9.36 -33.54 -23.94
C LEU A 15 -9.47 -32.84 -25.31
N GLY A 16 -8.69 -33.30 -26.30
CA GLY A 16 -8.78 -32.79 -27.67
C GLY A 16 -10.12 -33.08 -28.39
N ARG A 17 -10.83 -34.16 -28.00
CA ARG A 17 -12.17 -34.48 -28.55
C ARG A 17 -13.31 -33.61 -27.94
N ALA A 18 -13.05 -32.88 -26.87
CA ALA A 18 -14.01 -31.97 -26.23
C ALA A 18 -13.39 -30.56 -26.07
N PRO A 19 -13.10 -29.87 -27.20
CA PRO A 19 -12.31 -28.63 -27.17
C PRO A 19 -12.93 -27.52 -26.35
N LEU A 20 -14.26 -27.30 -26.46
CA LEU A 20 -14.97 -26.27 -25.71
C LEU A 20 -14.86 -26.49 -24.19
N PHE A 21 -15.08 -27.72 -23.72
CA PHE A 21 -14.92 -28.09 -22.32
C PHE A 21 -13.50 -27.82 -21.84
N THR A 22 -12.51 -28.27 -22.60
CA THR A 22 -11.09 -28.15 -22.26
C THR A 22 -10.67 -26.69 -22.18
N ILE A 23 -11.02 -25.87 -23.19
CA ILE A 23 -10.69 -24.43 -23.22
C ILE A 23 -11.33 -23.68 -22.05
N VAL A 24 -12.63 -23.89 -21.81
CA VAL A 24 -13.32 -23.22 -20.70
C VAL A 24 -12.72 -23.62 -19.37
N THR A 25 -12.40 -24.89 -19.17
CA THR A 25 -11.77 -25.39 -17.94
C THR A 25 -10.38 -24.79 -17.76
N LEU A 26 -9.55 -24.79 -18.80
CA LEU A 26 -8.19 -24.25 -18.72
C LEU A 26 -8.17 -22.73 -18.47
N ILE A 27 -9.06 -21.98 -19.14
CA ILE A 27 -9.20 -20.53 -18.89
C ILE A 27 -9.65 -20.28 -17.45
N THR A 28 -10.68 -21.02 -16.98
CA THR A 28 -11.21 -20.85 -15.62
C THR A 28 -10.14 -21.14 -14.56
N LEU A 29 -9.40 -22.24 -14.71
CA LEU A 29 -8.30 -22.60 -13.81
C LEU A 29 -7.12 -21.66 -13.97
N GLY A 30 -6.76 -21.30 -15.21
CA GLY A 30 -5.66 -20.38 -15.51
C GLY A 30 -5.86 -19.02 -14.87
N VAL A 31 -7.05 -18.45 -14.96
CA VAL A 31 -7.40 -17.18 -14.32
C VAL A 31 -7.38 -17.32 -12.80
N GLY A 32 -8.01 -18.37 -12.24
CA GLY A 32 -8.04 -18.58 -10.79
C GLY A 32 -6.66 -18.83 -10.18
N VAL A 33 -5.86 -19.73 -10.76
CA VAL A 33 -4.51 -20.03 -10.29
C VAL A 33 -3.58 -18.83 -10.55
N GLY A 34 -3.66 -18.22 -11.74
CA GLY A 34 -2.82 -17.07 -12.10
C GLY A 34 -3.00 -15.88 -11.17
N ALA A 35 -4.25 -15.53 -10.84
CA ALA A 35 -4.55 -14.47 -9.88
C ALA A 35 -3.99 -14.78 -8.49
N ASN A 36 -4.12 -16.02 -8.01
CA ASN A 36 -3.51 -16.44 -6.74
C ASN A 36 -1.98 -16.37 -6.79
N THR A 37 -1.36 -16.77 -7.90
CA THR A 37 0.08 -16.68 -8.10
C THR A 37 0.58 -15.23 -8.06
N VAL A 38 -0.12 -14.29 -8.73
CA VAL A 38 0.21 -12.85 -8.69
C VAL A 38 0.19 -12.32 -7.26
N ILE A 39 -0.93 -12.51 -6.54
CA ILE A 39 -1.06 -11.98 -5.18
C ILE A 39 -0.09 -12.67 -4.22
N PHE A 40 0.17 -13.97 -4.40
CA PHE A 40 1.16 -14.66 -3.59
C PHE A 40 2.58 -14.17 -3.89
N SER A 41 2.93 -13.87 -5.15
CA SER A 41 4.23 -13.28 -5.50
C SER A 41 4.43 -11.92 -4.81
N VAL A 42 3.37 -11.09 -4.76
CA VAL A 42 3.42 -9.81 -4.03
C VAL A 42 3.55 -10.05 -2.52
N LEU A 43 2.74 -10.97 -1.98
CA LEU A 43 2.77 -11.30 -0.55
C LEU A 43 4.12 -11.92 -0.16
N GLU A 44 4.67 -12.78 -0.98
CA GLU A 44 5.98 -13.40 -0.77
C GLU A 44 7.08 -12.34 -0.79
N GLY A 45 7.18 -11.56 -1.87
CA GLY A 45 8.22 -10.55 -2.03
C GLY A 45 8.18 -9.47 -0.94
N VAL A 46 6.98 -8.99 -0.56
CA VAL A 46 6.81 -7.93 0.42
C VAL A 46 6.82 -8.47 1.86
N LEU A 47 6.03 -9.53 2.13
CA LEU A 47 5.70 -9.93 3.51
C LEU A 47 6.46 -11.16 3.99
N LEU A 48 6.66 -12.20 3.16
CA LEU A 48 7.22 -13.47 3.63
C LEU A 48 8.73 -13.53 3.50
N LYS A 49 9.28 -13.06 2.40
CA LYS A 49 10.71 -13.07 2.12
C LYS A 49 11.49 -12.29 3.20
N PRO A 50 12.53 -12.85 3.78
CA PRO A 50 13.38 -12.13 4.73
C PRO A 50 14.00 -10.89 4.08
N LEU A 51 14.43 -9.93 4.88
CA LEU A 51 15.23 -8.81 4.37
C LEU A 51 16.52 -9.34 3.74
N PRO A 52 17.04 -8.70 2.67
CA PRO A 52 18.21 -9.21 1.93
C PRO A 52 19.53 -8.94 2.66
N TYR A 53 19.52 -9.03 3.99
CA TYR A 53 20.68 -8.78 4.84
C TYR A 53 21.08 -10.05 5.60
N PRO A 54 22.35 -10.22 5.97
CA PRO A 54 22.79 -11.32 6.82
C PRO A 54 22.06 -11.30 8.16
N HIS A 55 21.57 -12.49 8.60
CA HIS A 55 20.87 -12.67 9.88
C HIS A 55 19.77 -11.61 10.12
N PRO A 56 18.78 -11.50 9.20
CA PRO A 56 17.75 -10.45 9.25
C PRO A 56 16.85 -10.55 10.50
N GLU A 57 16.80 -11.71 11.15
CA GLU A 57 16.08 -11.94 12.41
C GLU A 57 16.72 -11.23 13.62
N GLU A 58 17.98 -10.86 13.52
CA GLU A 58 18.71 -10.09 14.54
C GLU A 58 18.56 -8.57 14.34
N LEU A 59 18.05 -8.13 13.20
CA LEU A 59 17.88 -6.72 12.89
C LEU A 59 16.55 -6.20 13.43
N ILE A 60 16.65 -5.10 14.20
CA ILE A 60 15.50 -4.44 14.82
C ILE A 60 15.47 -2.95 14.50
N GLY A 61 14.26 -2.40 14.39
CA GLY A 61 14.03 -0.96 14.44
C GLY A 61 13.97 -0.50 15.90
N VAL A 62 14.70 0.56 16.21
CA VAL A 62 14.78 1.15 17.56
C VAL A 62 13.89 2.38 17.60
N TRP A 63 12.68 2.18 18.06
CA TRP A 63 11.67 3.21 18.25
C TRP A 63 11.37 3.43 19.71
N HIS A 64 10.68 4.53 20.00
CA HIS A 64 10.23 4.86 21.33
C HIS A 64 8.73 5.17 21.35
N THR A 65 8.18 5.26 22.53
CA THR A 65 6.86 5.86 22.80
C THR A 65 7.05 7.04 23.73
N ALA A 66 6.14 8.01 23.69
CA ALA A 66 6.10 9.13 24.65
C ALA A 66 4.65 9.36 25.09
N PRO A 67 4.11 8.50 25.98
CA PRO A 67 2.70 8.56 26.38
C PRO A 67 2.32 9.86 27.08
N GLY A 68 3.26 10.53 27.75
CA GLY A 68 3.01 11.84 28.36
C GLY A 68 2.62 12.94 27.38
N VAL A 69 2.97 12.77 26.09
CA VAL A 69 2.59 13.68 24.98
C VAL A 69 1.72 12.99 23.94
N GLY A 70 1.25 11.77 24.20
CA GLY A 70 0.35 11.02 23.33
C GLY A 70 1.00 10.46 22.06
N ILE A 71 2.33 10.25 22.06
CA ILE A 71 3.07 9.72 20.89
C ILE A 71 3.31 8.22 21.08
N GLU A 72 2.78 7.41 20.16
CA GLU A 72 2.96 5.95 20.14
C GLU A 72 4.21 5.49 19.36
N ASN A 73 4.65 6.28 18.40
CA ASN A 73 5.84 6.00 17.59
C ASN A 73 6.72 7.24 17.53
N LEU A 74 7.73 7.26 18.37
CA LEU A 74 8.73 8.31 18.45
C LEU A 74 10.04 7.79 17.86
N ASN A 75 10.64 8.56 16.99
CA ASN A 75 11.92 8.26 16.34
C ASN A 75 13.09 8.24 17.36
N MET A 76 14.28 7.93 16.86
CA MET A 76 15.53 8.03 17.61
C MET A 76 16.00 9.49 17.70
N SER A 77 16.60 9.85 18.82
CA SER A 77 17.34 11.10 18.99
C SER A 77 18.85 10.86 19.00
N PRO A 78 19.68 11.85 18.63
CA PRO A 78 21.13 11.72 18.75
C PRO A 78 21.61 11.43 20.17
N SER A 79 20.95 12.01 21.19
CA SER A 79 21.29 11.75 22.60
C SER A 79 21.07 10.29 23.00
N ASN A 80 19.95 9.69 22.58
CA ASN A 80 19.68 8.27 22.83
C ASN A 80 20.66 7.38 22.04
N TYR A 81 20.92 7.69 20.76
CA TYR A 81 21.88 6.95 19.94
C TYR A 81 23.26 6.84 20.59
N PHE A 82 23.82 7.95 21.11
CA PHE A 82 25.14 7.91 21.74
C PHE A 82 25.15 7.01 22.99
N ILE A 83 24.13 7.10 23.84
CA ILE A 83 24.05 6.25 25.03
C ILE A 83 23.82 4.80 24.66
N ASP A 84 22.93 4.51 23.73
CA ASP A 84 22.65 3.15 23.25
C ASP A 84 23.91 2.52 22.64
N ARG A 85 24.68 3.29 21.87
CA ARG A 85 25.95 2.85 21.30
C ARG A 85 27.03 2.58 22.34
N GLU A 86 27.14 3.45 23.35
CA GLU A 86 28.21 3.39 24.38
C GLU A 86 27.92 2.35 25.46
N GLN A 87 26.66 2.11 25.82
CA GLN A 87 26.27 1.39 27.00
C GLN A 87 25.39 0.17 26.81
N SER A 88 24.98 -0.14 25.60
CA SER A 88 24.15 -1.33 25.34
C SER A 88 24.92 -2.60 25.59
N THR A 89 24.28 -3.49 26.34
CA THR A 89 24.78 -4.86 26.57
C THR A 89 24.19 -5.85 25.57
N THR A 90 23.09 -5.50 24.92
CA THR A 90 22.27 -6.36 24.06
C THR A 90 22.51 -6.14 22.58
N PHE A 91 22.96 -4.97 22.16
CA PHE A 91 23.26 -4.67 20.77
C PHE A 91 24.68 -5.10 20.42
N GLN A 92 24.83 -5.71 19.26
CA GLN A 92 26.11 -5.94 18.62
C GLN A 92 26.60 -4.63 17.98
N ASP A 93 25.70 -3.93 17.33
CA ASP A 93 25.91 -2.62 16.74
C ASP A 93 24.57 -1.87 16.64
N ILE A 94 24.66 -0.54 16.56
CA ILE A 94 23.52 0.35 16.38
C ILE A 94 23.84 1.38 15.30
N GLY A 95 22.87 1.69 14.47
CA GLY A 95 22.95 2.70 13.44
C GLY A 95 21.74 3.61 13.45
N VAL A 96 21.97 4.83 12.98
CA VAL A 96 20.92 5.82 12.76
C VAL A 96 20.98 6.28 11.32
N TYR A 97 19.84 6.56 10.75
CA TYR A 97 19.73 7.04 9.38
C TYR A 97 18.57 8.02 9.22
N ASP A 98 18.70 8.85 8.18
CA ASP A 98 17.62 9.73 7.72
C ASP A 98 17.68 9.87 6.20
N GLY A 99 16.51 9.96 5.57
CA GLY A 99 16.40 10.23 4.15
C GLY A 99 16.42 11.72 3.87
N ASP A 100 17.36 12.16 3.06
CA ASP A 100 17.48 13.57 2.70
C ASP A 100 17.48 13.77 1.18
N SER A 101 17.41 15.04 0.79
CA SER A 101 17.53 15.48 -0.59
C SER A 101 18.80 16.31 -0.72
N LEU A 102 19.84 15.71 -1.28
CA LEU A 102 21.18 16.30 -1.36
C LEU A 102 21.37 17.08 -2.67
N SER A 103 21.87 18.29 -2.57
CA SER A 103 22.18 19.17 -3.72
C SER A 103 23.56 18.87 -4.27
N VAL A 104 23.65 18.45 -5.52
CA VAL A 104 24.93 18.16 -6.19
C VAL A 104 25.25 19.26 -7.19
N THR A 105 26.42 19.86 -7.04
CA THR A 105 26.94 20.93 -7.92
C THR A 105 28.35 20.63 -8.38
N GLY A 106 28.82 21.34 -9.41
CA GLY A 106 30.18 21.19 -9.90
C GLY A 106 30.48 19.98 -10.79
N ALA A 107 29.50 19.13 -11.03
CA ALA A 107 29.63 17.94 -11.88
C ALA A 107 28.62 17.95 -13.07
N GLY A 108 28.32 19.12 -13.61
CA GLY A 108 27.31 19.37 -14.64
C GLY A 108 26.27 20.37 -14.16
N GLU A 109 25.03 20.27 -14.70
CA GLU A 109 23.92 21.07 -14.19
C GLU A 109 23.68 20.76 -12.71
N PRO A 110 23.33 21.74 -11.86
CA PRO A 110 22.93 21.52 -10.50
C PRO A 110 21.75 20.55 -10.45
N GLU A 111 21.88 19.49 -9.68
CA GLU A 111 20.82 18.51 -9.50
C GLU A 111 20.58 18.22 -8.03
N GLN A 112 19.36 17.92 -7.68
CA GLN A 112 19.04 17.36 -6.37
C GLN A 112 18.76 15.89 -6.51
N VAL A 113 19.47 15.09 -5.73
CA VAL A 113 19.34 13.64 -5.69
C VAL A 113 18.83 13.20 -4.33
N ARG A 114 18.12 12.08 -4.29
CA ARG A 114 17.81 11.45 -3.01
C ARG A 114 19.09 10.97 -2.36
N GLY A 115 19.31 11.38 -1.14
CA GLY A 115 20.44 11.01 -0.30
C GLY A 115 20.01 10.28 0.94
N LEU A 116 20.98 9.76 1.64
CA LEU A 116 20.82 9.09 2.90
C LEU A 116 21.93 9.57 3.85
N ASP A 117 21.55 10.14 4.98
CA ASP A 117 22.45 10.41 6.09
C ASP A 117 22.53 9.18 6.97
N VAL A 118 23.70 8.73 7.32
CA VAL A 118 23.91 7.52 8.14
C VAL A 118 25.01 7.74 9.19
N SER A 119 24.89 7.03 10.31
CA SER A 119 26.03 6.82 11.19
C SER A 119 26.95 5.72 10.64
N ASP A 120 28.23 5.73 11.02
CA ASP A 120 29.28 4.83 10.52
C ASP A 120 28.93 3.32 10.66
N GLY A 121 28.20 2.94 11.72
CA GLY A 121 27.79 1.55 11.99
C GLY A 121 26.66 1.03 11.09
N THR A 122 25.91 1.93 10.45
CA THR A 122 24.66 1.60 9.75
C THR A 122 24.85 0.61 8.58
N LEU A 123 25.74 0.89 7.65
CA LEU A 123 25.99 0.03 6.48
C LEU A 123 26.76 -1.26 6.81
N PRO A 124 27.81 -1.22 7.67
CA PRO A 124 28.49 -2.44 8.14
C PRO A 124 27.55 -3.40 8.86
N MET A 125 26.65 -2.90 9.70
CA MET A 125 25.64 -3.69 10.42
C MET A 125 24.72 -4.46 9.46
N LEU A 126 24.39 -3.90 8.30
CA LEU A 126 23.63 -4.57 7.23
C LEU A 126 24.48 -5.55 6.41
N GLY A 127 25.77 -5.69 6.70
CA GLY A 127 26.68 -6.59 5.99
C GLY A 127 27.06 -6.10 4.59
N VAL A 128 26.90 -4.80 4.32
CA VAL A 128 27.22 -4.20 3.02
C VAL A 128 28.71 -4.28 2.74
N ARG A 129 29.05 -4.73 1.53
CA ARG A 129 30.44 -4.69 1.02
C ARG A 129 30.48 -3.78 -0.19
N PRO A 130 31.30 -2.72 -0.19
CA PRO A 130 31.36 -1.81 -1.30
C PRO A 130 31.86 -2.50 -2.59
N ALA A 131 31.34 -2.09 -3.74
CA ALA A 131 31.85 -2.56 -5.04
C ALA A 131 33.23 -1.97 -5.34
N LEU A 132 33.48 -0.73 -4.89
CA LEU A 132 34.77 -0.05 -5.01
C LEU A 132 35.03 0.73 -3.73
N GLY A 133 36.29 0.90 -3.36
CA GLY A 133 36.69 1.70 -2.21
C GLY A 133 36.31 1.06 -0.87
N ARG A 134 35.85 1.87 0.07
CA ARG A 134 35.52 1.48 1.45
C ARG A 134 34.21 2.12 1.93
N LEU A 135 33.64 1.61 3.01
CA LEU A 135 32.54 2.23 3.75
C LEU A 135 33.08 3.30 4.74
N PHE A 136 32.14 4.01 5.38
CA PHE A 136 32.49 4.95 6.45
C PHE A 136 33.11 4.22 7.65
N THR A 137 34.03 4.88 8.27
CA THR A 137 34.62 4.52 9.59
C THR A 137 34.16 5.53 10.63
N LEU A 138 34.39 5.24 11.89
CA LEU A 138 34.15 6.18 12.98
C LEU A 138 34.86 7.52 12.78
N GLU A 139 36.05 7.50 12.14
CA GLU A 139 36.79 8.72 11.80
C GLU A 139 36.02 9.58 10.79
N ASP A 140 35.44 8.96 9.71
CA ASP A 140 34.66 9.68 8.71
C ASP A 140 33.39 10.32 9.31
N ASP A 141 32.79 9.69 10.34
CA ASP A 141 31.58 10.16 11.04
C ASP A 141 31.91 11.06 12.26
N SER A 142 33.19 11.43 12.45
CA SER A 142 33.61 12.28 13.54
C SER A 142 33.62 13.76 13.16
N PRO A 143 33.31 14.67 14.10
CA PRO A 143 33.39 16.12 13.86
C PRO A 143 34.79 16.55 13.41
N GLY A 144 34.84 17.38 12.37
CA GLY A 144 36.12 17.93 11.86
C GLY A 144 36.88 16.98 10.93
N ALA A 145 36.46 15.74 10.74
CA ALA A 145 37.03 14.87 9.72
C ALA A 145 36.78 15.40 8.31
N PRO A 146 37.57 15.02 7.27
CA PRO A 146 37.30 15.35 5.89
C PRO A 146 35.88 14.96 5.45
N ASP A 147 35.24 15.75 4.63
CA ASP A 147 33.92 15.44 4.14
C ASP A 147 33.98 14.32 3.07
N THR A 148 33.28 13.24 3.31
CA THR A 148 33.28 12.04 2.49
C THR A 148 31.88 11.71 2.00
N VAL A 149 31.79 10.93 0.91
CA VAL A 149 30.53 10.49 0.33
C VAL A 149 30.68 9.09 -0.30
N LEU A 150 29.61 8.28 -0.19
CA LEU A 150 29.47 7.03 -0.94
C LEU A 150 28.47 7.25 -2.08
N LEU A 151 28.76 6.63 -3.23
CA LEU A 151 27.86 6.65 -4.37
C LEU A 151 27.04 5.34 -4.44
N SER A 152 25.77 5.43 -4.84
CA SER A 152 25.08 4.23 -5.29
C SER A 152 25.67 3.72 -6.60
N TYR A 153 25.50 2.42 -6.87
CA TYR A 153 25.98 1.82 -8.12
C TYR A 153 25.35 2.48 -9.36
N GLY A 154 24.05 2.79 -9.28
CA GLY A 154 23.31 3.46 -10.35
C GLY A 154 23.85 4.85 -10.66
N TYR A 155 24.02 5.67 -9.62
CA TYR A 155 24.54 7.03 -9.78
C TYR A 155 25.98 7.06 -10.29
N TRP A 156 26.84 6.17 -9.79
CA TRP A 156 28.22 6.00 -10.31
C TRP A 156 28.23 5.66 -11.80
N ARG A 157 27.37 4.75 -12.24
CA ARG A 157 27.28 4.38 -13.68
C ARG A 157 26.75 5.53 -14.52
N GLN A 158 25.73 6.21 -14.08
CA GLN A 158 25.07 7.29 -14.80
C GLN A 158 25.93 8.55 -14.90
N LYS A 159 26.51 8.98 -13.78
CA LYS A 159 27.20 10.27 -13.69
C LYS A 159 28.69 10.17 -14.04
N PHE A 160 29.33 9.07 -13.69
CA PHE A 160 30.77 8.85 -13.87
C PHE A 160 31.11 7.76 -14.90
N GLY A 161 30.13 7.26 -15.65
CA GLY A 161 30.32 6.23 -16.68
C GLY A 161 30.88 4.89 -16.17
N GLY A 162 30.88 4.66 -14.86
CA GLY A 162 31.47 3.47 -14.26
C GLY A 162 33.00 3.49 -14.18
N ALA A 163 33.61 4.66 -14.20
CA ALA A 163 35.06 4.80 -14.15
C ALA A 163 35.61 4.37 -12.78
N LEU A 164 36.61 3.47 -12.76
CA LEU A 164 37.26 3.02 -11.54
C LEU A 164 38.05 4.13 -10.82
N SER A 165 38.47 5.15 -11.58
CA SER A 165 39.19 6.33 -11.06
C SER A 165 38.27 7.34 -10.34
N VAL A 166 37.05 6.95 -9.98
CA VAL A 166 36.10 7.80 -9.24
C VAL A 166 36.52 7.96 -7.78
N ILE A 167 37.14 6.95 -7.18
CA ILE A 167 37.61 6.98 -5.80
C ILE A 167 38.71 8.03 -5.66
N GLY A 168 38.59 8.86 -4.60
CA GLY A 168 39.47 9.99 -4.33
C GLY A 168 39.12 11.27 -5.10
N LYS A 169 38.14 11.24 -6.02
CA LYS A 169 37.63 12.47 -6.63
C LYS A 169 36.69 13.20 -5.67
N SER A 170 36.63 14.52 -5.84
CA SER A 170 35.73 15.37 -5.09
C SER A 170 34.45 15.67 -5.89
N ILE A 171 33.30 15.67 -5.21
CA ILE A 171 32.01 16.12 -5.68
C ILE A 171 31.43 17.11 -4.67
N THR A 172 30.84 18.19 -5.13
CA THR A 172 30.24 19.18 -4.21
C THR A 172 28.81 18.75 -3.88
N VAL A 173 28.58 18.48 -2.59
CA VAL A 173 27.26 18.10 -2.05
C VAL A 173 26.90 19.10 -0.95
N ASP A 174 25.74 19.76 -1.08
CA ASP A 174 25.26 20.82 -0.18
C ASP A 174 26.31 21.92 0.06
N GLY A 175 26.93 22.35 -1.04
CA GLY A 175 27.95 23.38 -1.02
C GLY A 175 29.29 22.98 -0.40
N LYS A 176 29.47 21.71 0.02
CA LYS A 176 30.72 21.18 0.57
C LYS A 176 31.42 20.24 -0.40
N PRO A 177 32.70 20.39 -0.68
CA PRO A 177 33.44 19.39 -1.43
C PRO A 177 33.60 18.11 -0.59
N ARG A 178 33.09 16.99 -1.12
CA ARG A 178 33.17 15.67 -0.46
C ARG A 178 34.01 14.72 -1.30
N GLU A 179 34.92 14.01 -0.67
CA GLU A 179 35.70 12.96 -1.33
C GLU A 179 34.86 11.70 -1.50
N ILE A 180 34.84 11.15 -2.71
CA ILE A 180 34.20 9.88 -3.02
C ILE A 180 35.11 8.76 -2.52
N ILE A 181 34.73 8.09 -1.41
CA ILE A 181 35.50 7.03 -0.78
C ILE A 181 35.05 5.62 -1.15
N GLY A 182 33.87 5.46 -1.72
CA GLY A 182 33.36 4.16 -2.09
C GLY A 182 32.13 4.21 -2.98
N VAL A 183 31.84 3.05 -3.59
CA VAL A 183 30.63 2.79 -4.38
C VAL A 183 29.92 1.58 -3.79
N LEU A 184 28.62 1.72 -3.53
CA LEU A 184 27.79 0.64 -3.02
C LEU A 184 27.62 -0.47 -4.07
N PRO A 185 27.34 -1.72 -3.67
CA PRO A 185 27.25 -2.82 -4.59
C PRO A 185 26.02 -2.72 -5.50
N GLN A 186 26.12 -3.34 -6.68
CA GLN A 186 25.00 -3.42 -7.60
C GLN A 186 23.80 -4.13 -6.95
N GLY A 187 22.60 -3.55 -7.07
CA GLY A 187 21.38 -4.13 -6.51
C GLY A 187 21.24 -3.97 -5.00
N PHE A 188 22.10 -3.18 -4.36
CA PHE A 188 21.89 -2.80 -2.98
C PHE A 188 20.80 -1.73 -2.89
N HIS A 189 19.80 -2.00 -2.09
CA HIS A 189 18.72 -1.09 -1.72
C HIS A 189 18.73 -0.93 -0.21
N PHE A 190 18.68 0.30 0.25
CA PHE A 190 18.65 0.58 1.69
C PHE A 190 17.20 0.64 2.17
N LEU A 191 16.73 -0.43 2.78
CA LEU A 191 15.36 -0.54 3.34
C LEU A 191 14.29 -0.12 2.32
N ASP A 192 13.55 0.95 2.61
CA ASP A 192 12.55 1.60 1.77
C ASP A 192 13.09 2.83 0.98
N TYR A 193 14.38 3.17 1.16
CA TYR A 193 15.07 4.22 0.40
C TYR A 193 15.74 3.64 -0.86
N GLU A 194 14.91 3.06 -1.74
CA GLU A 194 15.40 2.31 -2.91
C GLU A 194 16.18 3.20 -3.91
N ASP A 195 15.90 4.50 -3.94
CA ASP A 195 16.45 5.44 -4.91
C ASP A 195 17.58 6.33 -4.35
N ALA A 196 18.16 6.00 -3.19
CA ALA A 196 19.25 6.78 -2.65
C ALA A 196 20.46 6.75 -3.60
N SER A 197 20.84 7.94 -4.12
CA SER A 197 21.96 8.11 -5.06
C SER A 197 23.30 8.33 -4.35
N LEU A 198 23.23 9.02 -3.22
CA LEU A 198 24.38 9.36 -2.38
C LEU A 198 24.13 8.95 -0.92
N VAL A 199 25.20 8.62 -0.22
CA VAL A 199 25.16 8.39 1.22
C VAL A 199 26.24 9.25 1.87
N VAL A 200 25.90 9.95 2.96
CA VAL A 200 26.81 10.83 3.68
C VAL A 200 26.77 10.55 5.19
N PRO A 201 27.89 10.79 5.94
CA PRO A 201 27.92 10.60 7.37
C PRO A 201 27.33 11.80 8.10
N PHE A 202 26.67 11.58 9.27
CA PHE A 202 26.07 12.64 10.09
C PHE A 202 27.10 13.57 10.72
N LYS A 203 28.21 13.07 11.17
CA LYS A 203 29.28 13.80 11.87
C LYS A 203 28.81 14.57 13.12
N TRP A 204 27.93 13.96 13.90
CA TRP A 204 27.46 14.61 15.12
C TRP A 204 28.58 14.81 16.15
N ASP A 205 28.65 16.03 16.69
CA ASP A 205 29.51 16.34 17.83
C ASP A 205 28.76 16.02 19.12
N ARG A 206 29.18 14.95 19.80
CA ARG A 206 28.58 14.50 21.05
C ARG A 206 28.48 15.62 22.09
N ASN A 207 29.44 16.55 22.11
CA ASN A 207 29.48 17.66 23.08
C ASN A 207 28.47 18.77 22.77
N LYS A 208 27.90 18.79 21.56
CA LYS A 208 26.89 19.76 21.12
C LYS A 208 25.49 19.16 21.05
N VAL A 209 25.36 17.87 21.32
CA VAL A 209 24.07 17.19 21.32
C VAL A 209 23.26 17.58 22.56
N HIS A 210 21.98 17.84 22.36
CA HIS A 210 20.98 18.10 23.38
C HIS A 210 19.96 16.97 23.44
N LEU A 211 19.18 16.89 24.51
CA LEU A 211 17.97 16.07 24.57
C LEU A 211 16.97 16.53 23.50
N GLY A 212 16.14 15.60 23.02
CA GLY A 212 15.16 15.89 21.98
C GLY A 212 15.69 15.59 20.59
N ASN A 213 15.12 16.27 19.57
CA ASN A 213 15.39 16.04 18.16
C ASN A 213 15.14 14.59 17.72
N PHE A 214 13.93 14.10 17.99
CA PHE A 214 13.48 12.76 17.60
C PHE A 214 13.12 12.69 16.11
N SER A 215 14.07 13.01 15.24
CA SER A 215 13.85 13.09 13.78
C SER A 215 14.41 11.89 13.04
N TYR A 216 15.28 11.10 13.64
CA TYR A 216 16.08 10.08 12.99
C TYR A 216 15.54 8.68 13.20
N GLN A 217 15.74 7.80 12.23
CA GLN A 217 15.35 6.41 12.35
C GLN A 217 16.49 5.59 12.91
N GLY A 218 16.21 4.82 13.96
CA GLY A 218 17.19 3.97 14.63
C GLY A 218 17.05 2.51 14.22
N MET A 219 18.17 1.84 14.00
CA MET A 219 18.20 0.39 13.83
C MET A 219 19.37 -0.21 14.60
N ALA A 220 19.22 -1.47 15.04
CA ALA A 220 20.29 -2.18 15.74
C ALA A 220 20.33 -3.65 15.31
N ARG A 221 21.50 -4.26 15.47
CA ARG A 221 21.68 -5.70 15.40
C ARG A 221 21.80 -6.24 16.81
N LEU A 222 20.94 -7.19 17.18
CA LEU A 222 21.02 -7.89 18.45
C LEU A 222 22.24 -8.84 18.47
N LYS A 223 22.84 -9.00 19.65
CA LYS A 223 23.80 -10.06 19.86
C LYS A 223 23.14 -11.44 19.73
N PRO A 224 23.84 -12.46 19.25
CA PRO A 224 23.29 -13.80 19.13
C PRO A 224 22.62 -14.29 20.42
N GLY A 225 21.38 -14.77 20.32
CA GLY A 225 20.61 -15.30 21.46
C GLY A 225 19.91 -14.27 22.34
N VAL A 226 20.05 -12.97 22.06
CA VAL A 226 19.33 -11.92 22.79
C VAL A 226 17.89 -11.85 22.31
N THR A 227 16.94 -11.83 23.23
CA THR A 227 15.52 -11.68 22.94
C THR A 227 15.11 -10.21 22.86
N MET A 228 14.02 -9.92 22.14
CA MET A 228 13.44 -8.59 22.04
C MET A 228 13.11 -7.99 23.44
N ALA A 229 12.64 -8.83 24.37
CA ALA A 229 12.33 -8.39 25.73
C ALA A 229 13.58 -7.94 26.51
N GLN A 230 14.71 -8.65 26.35
CA GLN A 230 15.98 -8.28 26.95
C GLN A 230 16.51 -6.97 26.35
N ALA A 231 16.44 -6.82 25.02
CA ALA A 231 16.82 -5.59 24.34
C ALA A 231 15.95 -4.40 24.79
N SER A 232 14.64 -4.60 24.90
CA SER A 232 13.72 -3.57 25.38
C SER A 232 14.02 -3.15 26.82
N ALA A 233 14.33 -4.09 27.71
CA ALA A 233 14.73 -3.80 29.08
C ALA A 233 16.07 -3.03 29.15
N ASP A 234 17.00 -3.36 28.26
CA ASP A 234 18.31 -2.67 28.20
C ASP A 234 18.13 -1.22 27.71
N VAL A 235 17.33 -0.98 26.65
CA VAL A 235 17.00 0.38 26.19
C VAL A 235 16.28 1.17 27.29
N ALA A 236 15.30 0.56 27.98
CA ALA A 236 14.60 1.20 29.10
C ALA A 236 15.55 1.64 30.21
N ARG A 237 16.60 0.87 30.47
CA ARG A 237 17.69 1.19 31.45
C ARG A 237 18.51 2.40 30.99
N MET A 238 18.71 2.54 29.67
CA MET A 238 19.58 3.57 29.06
C MET A 238 18.91 4.93 28.95
N LEU A 239 17.59 5.00 28.79
CA LEU A 239 16.86 6.27 28.66
C LEU A 239 17.09 7.27 29.79
N PRO A 240 17.04 6.90 31.09
CA PRO A 240 17.39 7.81 32.20
C PRO A 240 18.86 8.25 32.19
N ILE A 241 19.75 7.45 31.59
CA ILE A 241 21.18 7.80 31.49
C ILE A 241 21.31 8.91 30.44
N ALA A 242 20.61 8.81 29.30
CA ALA A 242 20.57 9.88 28.29
C ALA A 242 20.10 11.21 28.90
N ASN A 243 19.01 11.20 29.67
CA ASN A 243 18.48 12.40 30.33
C ASN A 243 19.49 13.07 31.29
N ARG A 244 20.41 12.29 31.89
CA ARG A 244 21.45 12.82 32.80
C ARG A 244 22.74 13.23 32.07
N SER A 245 23.01 12.64 30.92
CA SER A 245 24.28 12.81 30.18
C SER A 245 24.25 13.99 29.21
N PHE A 246 23.06 14.43 28.81
CA PHE A 246 22.92 15.52 27.85
C PHE A 246 22.08 16.66 28.41
N PRO A 247 22.41 17.92 28.10
CA PRO A 247 21.60 19.07 28.48
C PRO A 247 20.28 19.08 27.73
N ALA A 248 19.25 19.66 28.34
CA ALA A 248 18.06 20.03 27.58
C ALA A 248 18.38 21.19 26.62
N PRO A 249 17.67 21.31 25.49
CA PRO A 249 17.79 22.46 24.62
C PRO A 249 17.40 23.74 25.35
N ASP A 250 17.88 24.88 24.86
CA ASP A 250 17.53 26.19 25.41
C ASP A 250 16.02 26.39 25.41
N GLY A 251 15.46 26.85 26.52
CA GLY A 251 14.01 27.02 26.68
C GLY A 251 13.24 25.77 27.17
N PHE A 252 13.90 24.63 27.32
CA PHE A 252 13.33 23.40 27.84
C PHE A 252 14.03 22.94 29.11
N SER A 253 13.42 22.01 29.84
CA SER A 253 14.02 21.41 31.02
C SER A 253 14.12 19.89 30.91
N VAL A 254 15.09 19.27 31.56
CA VAL A 254 15.24 17.80 31.64
C VAL A 254 13.97 17.14 32.20
N ALA A 255 13.33 17.79 33.19
CA ALA A 255 12.09 17.31 33.78
C ALA A 255 10.95 17.13 32.77
N LEU A 256 10.95 17.87 31.69
CA LEU A 256 9.99 17.74 30.61
C LEU A 256 10.16 16.41 29.84
N PHE A 257 11.40 16.03 29.55
CA PHE A 257 11.70 14.73 28.91
C PHE A 257 11.41 13.56 29.84
N GLU A 258 11.64 13.71 31.13
CA GLU A 258 11.26 12.70 32.13
C GLU A 258 9.73 12.51 32.20
N LYS A 259 8.98 13.61 32.19
CA LYS A 259 7.50 13.61 32.21
C LYS A 259 6.89 13.07 30.92
N ALA A 260 7.57 13.20 29.78
CA ALA A 260 7.15 12.61 28.52
C ALA A 260 7.02 11.08 28.61
N GLY A 261 7.69 10.47 29.60
CA GLY A 261 7.61 9.04 29.86
C GLY A 261 8.14 8.21 28.70
N ILE A 262 9.23 8.66 28.09
CA ILE A 262 9.81 7.97 26.94
C ILE A 262 10.14 6.54 27.32
N ALA A 263 9.65 5.60 26.53
CA ALA A 263 9.82 4.17 26.72
C ALA A 263 10.18 3.48 25.39
N PRO A 264 10.90 2.33 25.44
CA PRO A 264 11.29 1.62 24.21
C PRO A 264 10.08 1.04 23.49
N ASN A 265 10.13 1.08 22.16
CA ASN A 265 9.17 0.46 21.24
C ASN A 265 9.95 -0.29 20.14
N LEU A 266 10.67 -1.34 20.56
CA LEU A 266 11.50 -2.12 19.65
C LEU A 266 10.62 -3.07 18.82
N ARG A 267 10.97 -3.22 17.55
CA ARG A 267 10.26 -4.15 16.65
C ARG A 267 11.20 -4.73 15.60
N PRO A 268 10.91 -5.90 15.02
CA PRO A 268 11.71 -6.44 13.92
C PRO A 268 11.84 -5.41 12.80
N LEU A 269 13.04 -5.18 12.27
CA LEU A 269 13.29 -4.19 11.21
C LEU A 269 12.41 -4.43 9.98
N LYS A 270 12.11 -5.69 9.68
CA LYS A 270 11.17 -6.07 8.63
C LYS A 270 9.78 -5.46 8.82
N GLN A 271 9.31 -5.35 10.06
CA GLN A 271 8.01 -4.74 10.36
C GLN A 271 8.00 -3.23 10.05
N ASP A 272 9.12 -2.54 10.26
CA ASP A 272 9.26 -1.14 9.90
C ASP A 272 9.16 -0.93 8.39
N VAL A 273 9.91 -1.72 7.62
CA VAL A 273 9.92 -1.65 6.15
C VAL A 273 8.54 -1.96 5.56
N ILE A 274 7.85 -2.96 6.10
CA ILE A 274 6.54 -3.39 5.60
C ILE A 274 5.41 -2.44 6.05
N GLY A 275 5.50 -1.90 7.26
CA GLY A 275 4.44 -1.09 7.85
C GLY A 275 3.10 -1.83 7.90
N ASP A 276 1.99 -1.11 7.70
CA ASP A 276 0.63 -1.65 7.79
C ASP A 276 0.11 -2.37 6.53
N ILE A 277 0.93 -2.48 5.47
CA ILE A 277 0.46 -3.08 4.20
C ILE A 277 0.16 -4.57 4.33
N GLY A 278 0.73 -5.23 5.33
CA GLY A 278 0.53 -6.65 5.57
C GLY A 278 -0.94 -7.04 5.74
N LYS A 279 -1.74 -6.24 6.45
CA LYS A 279 -3.18 -6.48 6.62
C LYS A 279 -3.93 -6.48 5.29
N VAL A 280 -3.59 -5.53 4.40
CA VAL A 280 -4.18 -5.43 3.06
C VAL A 280 -3.84 -6.65 2.22
N LEU A 281 -2.58 -7.08 2.21
CA LEU A 281 -2.13 -8.24 1.44
C LEU A 281 -2.82 -9.54 1.88
N TRP A 282 -3.06 -9.74 3.19
CA TRP A 282 -3.82 -10.89 3.68
C TRP A 282 -5.29 -10.86 3.26
N VAL A 283 -5.92 -9.69 3.25
CA VAL A 283 -7.29 -9.53 2.75
C VAL A 283 -7.36 -9.83 1.25
N LEU A 284 -6.40 -9.34 0.47
CA LEU A 284 -6.31 -9.65 -0.96
C LEU A 284 -6.09 -11.15 -1.19
N MET A 285 -5.19 -11.80 -0.43
CA MET A 285 -4.98 -13.24 -0.51
C MET A 285 -6.28 -14.02 -0.23
N GLY A 286 -7.01 -13.66 0.81
CA GLY A 286 -8.31 -14.27 1.12
C GLY A 286 -9.33 -14.08 0.00
N SER A 287 -9.35 -12.88 -0.61
CA SER A 287 -10.26 -12.55 -1.71
C SER A 287 -9.97 -13.38 -2.95
N ILE A 288 -8.71 -13.52 -3.33
CA ILE A 288 -8.32 -14.32 -4.51
C ILE A 288 -8.48 -15.83 -4.24
N ALA A 289 -8.26 -16.27 -3.00
CA ALA A 289 -8.58 -17.66 -2.61
C ALA A 289 -10.09 -17.98 -2.80
N MET A 290 -10.97 -17.03 -2.49
CA MET A 290 -12.41 -17.19 -2.78
C MET A 290 -12.70 -17.29 -4.29
N VAL A 291 -12.00 -16.50 -5.13
CA VAL A 291 -12.08 -16.60 -6.60
C VAL A 291 -11.66 -17.99 -7.07
N LEU A 292 -10.57 -18.54 -6.52
CA LEU A 292 -10.11 -19.90 -6.83
C LEU A 292 -11.17 -20.95 -6.46
N LEU A 293 -11.80 -20.83 -5.28
CA LEU A 293 -12.87 -21.73 -4.86
C LEU A 293 -14.07 -21.66 -5.82
N ILE A 294 -14.43 -20.48 -6.31
CA ILE A 294 -15.47 -20.31 -7.34
C ILE A 294 -15.03 -20.99 -8.64
N ALA A 295 -13.78 -20.81 -9.05
CA ALA A 295 -13.22 -21.48 -10.24
C ALA A 295 -13.24 -23.01 -10.10
N CYS A 296 -12.84 -23.56 -8.94
CA CYS A 296 -12.90 -24.98 -8.65
C CYS A 296 -14.33 -25.52 -8.69
N ALA A 297 -15.29 -24.78 -8.14
CA ALA A 297 -16.68 -25.17 -8.17
C ALA A 297 -17.25 -25.17 -9.60
N ASN A 298 -16.84 -24.23 -10.46
CA ASN A 298 -17.19 -24.21 -11.89
C ASN A 298 -16.62 -25.45 -12.61
N VAL A 299 -15.35 -25.74 -12.41
CA VAL A 299 -14.70 -26.90 -13.03
C VAL A 299 -15.30 -28.21 -12.54
N ALA A 300 -15.59 -28.32 -11.22
CA ALA A 300 -16.30 -29.47 -10.65
C ALA A 300 -17.66 -29.68 -11.32
N ASN A 301 -18.40 -28.61 -11.54
CA ASN A 301 -19.69 -28.65 -12.23
C ASN A 301 -19.56 -29.12 -13.69
N LEU A 302 -18.57 -28.59 -14.43
CA LEU A 302 -18.29 -29.03 -15.79
C LEU A 302 -17.86 -30.50 -15.86
N LEU A 303 -17.04 -30.97 -14.90
CA LEU A 303 -16.64 -32.37 -14.80
C LEU A 303 -17.85 -33.28 -14.47
N LEU A 304 -18.75 -32.85 -13.57
CA LEU A 304 -19.98 -33.59 -13.29
C LEU A 304 -20.83 -33.77 -14.55
N VAL A 305 -20.97 -32.74 -15.36
CA VAL A 305 -21.66 -32.81 -16.66
C VAL A 305 -21.00 -33.84 -17.58
N ARG A 306 -19.69 -33.78 -17.69
CA ARG A 306 -18.92 -34.68 -18.57
C ARG A 306 -18.97 -36.12 -18.13
N VAL A 307 -18.86 -36.40 -16.82
CA VAL A 307 -18.98 -37.76 -16.27
C VAL A 307 -20.38 -38.31 -16.42
N ASP A 308 -21.42 -37.49 -16.25
CA ASP A 308 -22.81 -37.88 -16.51
C ASP A 308 -23.01 -38.33 -17.97
N GLY A 309 -22.42 -37.62 -18.96
CA GLY A 309 -22.45 -37.98 -20.38
C GLY A 309 -21.72 -39.30 -20.72
N ARG A 310 -20.81 -39.77 -19.83
CA ARG A 310 -20.06 -41.03 -20.00
C ARG A 310 -20.56 -42.17 -19.08
N ARG A 311 -21.73 -42.02 -18.49
CA ARG A 311 -22.27 -42.95 -17.50
C ARG A 311 -22.39 -44.38 -18.05
N GLN A 312 -22.84 -44.55 -19.31
CA GLN A 312 -22.95 -45.86 -19.94
C GLN A 312 -21.58 -46.53 -20.12
N GLU A 313 -20.59 -45.79 -20.60
CA GLU A 313 -19.19 -46.24 -20.74
C GLU A 313 -18.64 -46.73 -19.41
N LEU A 314 -18.82 -45.94 -18.35
CA LEU A 314 -18.37 -46.30 -17.00
C LEU A 314 -19.08 -47.50 -16.43
N ALA A 315 -20.41 -47.62 -16.68
CA ALA A 315 -21.21 -48.79 -16.26
C ALA A 315 -20.76 -50.08 -16.97
N ILE A 316 -20.49 -50.03 -18.28
CA ILE A 316 -19.97 -51.18 -19.05
C ILE A 316 -18.61 -51.63 -18.50
N ARG A 317 -17.70 -50.68 -18.23
CA ARG A 317 -16.39 -50.99 -17.66
C ARG A 317 -16.48 -51.61 -16.26
N ALA A 318 -17.40 -51.11 -15.41
CA ALA A 318 -17.67 -51.70 -14.10
C ALA A 318 -18.24 -53.13 -14.23
N ALA A 319 -19.13 -53.36 -15.20
CA ALA A 319 -19.67 -54.70 -15.49
C ALA A 319 -18.61 -55.69 -15.99
N LEU A 320 -17.59 -55.17 -16.72
CA LEU A 320 -16.40 -55.95 -17.20
C LEU A 320 -15.35 -56.15 -16.10
N GLY A 321 -15.63 -55.78 -14.84
CA GLY A 321 -14.78 -56.05 -13.67
C GLY A 321 -13.78 -54.93 -13.34
N ALA A 322 -13.94 -53.74 -13.89
CA ALA A 322 -13.13 -52.61 -13.48
C ALA A 322 -13.52 -52.16 -12.06
N GLY A 323 -12.66 -52.39 -11.08
CA GLY A 323 -12.86 -51.93 -9.71
C GLY A 323 -13.03 -50.43 -9.59
N TRP A 324 -13.84 -49.98 -8.64
CA TRP A 324 -14.14 -48.57 -8.35
C TRP A 324 -12.85 -47.71 -8.21
N GLY A 325 -11.84 -48.20 -7.49
CA GLY A 325 -10.58 -47.48 -7.29
C GLY A 325 -9.88 -47.16 -8.61
N ARG A 326 -10.00 -48.01 -9.65
CA ARG A 326 -9.41 -47.76 -10.97
C ARG A 326 -10.16 -46.62 -11.71
N ILE A 327 -11.49 -46.58 -11.62
CA ILE A 327 -12.31 -45.51 -12.20
C ILE A 327 -12.04 -44.20 -11.50
N ALA A 328 -11.98 -44.21 -10.17
CA ALA A 328 -11.66 -43.03 -9.37
C ALA A 328 -10.25 -42.46 -9.70
N MET A 329 -9.25 -43.36 -9.83
CA MET A 329 -7.89 -42.97 -10.20
C MET A 329 -7.82 -42.37 -11.60
N GLU A 330 -8.55 -42.89 -12.57
CA GLU A 330 -8.64 -42.36 -13.94
C GLU A 330 -9.23 -40.93 -13.96
N LEU A 331 -10.34 -40.71 -13.24
CA LEU A 331 -10.98 -39.41 -13.10
C LEU A 331 -10.06 -38.40 -12.38
N MET A 332 -9.38 -38.88 -11.32
CA MET A 332 -8.44 -38.03 -10.59
C MET A 332 -7.24 -37.64 -11.48
N PHE A 333 -6.70 -38.61 -12.26
CA PHE A 333 -5.61 -38.37 -13.17
C PHE A 333 -5.97 -37.35 -14.27
N GLU A 334 -7.20 -37.44 -14.82
CA GLU A 334 -7.73 -36.45 -15.78
C GLU A 334 -7.82 -35.05 -15.12
N SER A 335 -8.28 -34.98 -13.86
CA SER A 335 -8.38 -33.74 -13.09
C SER A 335 -6.99 -33.14 -12.81
N VAL A 336 -6.02 -33.93 -12.43
CA VAL A 336 -4.64 -33.49 -12.18
C VAL A 336 -3.99 -32.93 -13.46
N ILE A 337 -4.18 -33.59 -14.61
CA ILE A 337 -3.66 -33.07 -15.88
C ILE A 337 -4.31 -31.73 -16.22
N LEU A 338 -5.63 -31.58 -16.07
CA LEU A 338 -6.32 -30.32 -16.29
C LEU A 338 -5.82 -29.22 -15.34
N GLY A 339 -5.61 -29.57 -14.07
CA GLY A 339 -5.08 -28.63 -13.08
C GLY A 339 -3.66 -28.17 -13.42
N LEU A 340 -2.78 -29.11 -13.83
CA LEU A 340 -1.40 -28.78 -14.24
C LEU A 340 -1.36 -27.93 -15.51
N LEU A 341 -2.16 -28.24 -16.52
CA LEU A 341 -2.25 -27.45 -17.74
C LEU A 341 -2.85 -26.06 -17.45
N GLY A 342 -3.89 -26.00 -16.61
CA GLY A 342 -4.49 -24.74 -16.16
C GLY A 342 -3.50 -23.90 -15.35
N SER A 343 -2.69 -24.52 -14.48
CA SER A 343 -1.66 -23.80 -13.71
C SER A 343 -0.51 -23.31 -14.57
N LEU A 344 -0.12 -24.05 -15.63
CA LEU A 344 0.87 -23.56 -16.59
C LEU A 344 0.38 -22.30 -17.32
N LEU A 345 -0.88 -22.31 -17.76
CA LEU A 345 -1.52 -21.12 -18.31
C LEU A 345 -1.60 -19.98 -17.28
N GLY A 346 -1.98 -20.33 -16.03
CA GLY A 346 -2.03 -19.39 -14.92
C GLY A 346 -0.68 -18.75 -14.62
N LEU A 347 0.39 -19.53 -14.64
CA LEU A 347 1.76 -19.03 -14.45
C LEU A 347 2.19 -18.06 -15.57
N ALA A 348 1.84 -18.36 -16.83
CA ALA A 348 2.09 -17.46 -17.95
C ALA A 348 1.32 -16.13 -17.81
N LEU A 349 0.04 -16.21 -17.40
CA LEU A 349 -0.77 -15.03 -17.12
C LEU A 349 -0.19 -14.22 -15.93
N ALA A 350 0.23 -14.91 -14.86
CA ALA A 350 0.85 -14.28 -13.71
C ALA A 350 2.14 -13.56 -14.07
N TYR A 351 2.99 -14.18 -14.89
CA TYR A 351 4.22 -13.54 -15.37
C TYR A 351 3.94 -12.24 -16.14
N GLY A 352 2.96 -12.26 -17.05
CA GLY A 352 2.53 -11.05 -17.76
C GLY A 352 1.97 -9.98 -16.83
N ALA A 353 1.09 -10.37 -15.90
CA ALA A 353 0.48 -9.45 -14.95
C ALA A 353 1.51 -8.82 -13.98
N LEU A 354 2.48 -9.59 -13.49
CA LEU A 354 3.57 -9.08 -12.65
C LEU A 354 4.47 -8.10 -13.40
N ARG A 355 4.77 -8.37 -14.68
CA ARG A 355 5.51 -7.42 -15.52
C ARG A 355 4.79 -6.09 -15.66
N VAL A 356 3.48 -6.13 -15.88
CA VAL A 356 2.66 -4.92 -15.95
C VAL A 356 2.62 -4.23 -14.59
N LEU A 357 2.43 -4.96 -13.49
CA LEU A 357 2.41 -4.41 -12.13
C LEU A 357 3.71 -3.67 -11.80
N VAL A 358 4.86 -4.32 -12.04
CA VAL A 358 6.18 -3.71 -11.78
C VAL A 358 6.43 -2.52 -12.71
N ALA A 359 6.02 -2.58 -13.99
CA ALA A 359 6.17 -1.47 -14.93
C ALA A 359 5.29 -0.27 -14.59
N MET A 360 4.09 -0.50 -14.04
CA MET A 360 3.21 0.58 -13.55
C MET A 360 3.73 1.18 -12.24
N ALA A 361 4.63 0.48 -11.56
CA ALA A 361 5.24 0.85 -10.28
C ALA A 361 4.23 1.56 -9.36
N PRO A 362 3.18 0.86 -8.85
CA PRO A 362 2.22 1.50 -7.96
C PRO A 362 2.99 2.02 -6.75
N MET A 363 3.15 3.34 -6.69
CA MET A 363 3.87 4.02 -5.64
C MET A 363 3.22 3.67 -4.29
N GLY A 364 4.06 3.28 -3.31
CA GLY A 364 3.61 2.84 -1.98
C GLY A 364 3.61 1.34 -1.73
N LEU A 365 4.07 0.50 -2.68
CA LEU A 365 4.42 -0.88 -2.41
C LEU A 365 5.91 -0.97 -2.04
N PRO A 366 6.26 -1.31 -0.80
CA PRO A 366 7.65 -1.53 -0.44
C PRO A 366 8.19 -2.77 -1.15
N ARG A 367 9.50 -2.81 -1.42
CA ARG A 367 10.21 -3.97 -1.97
C ARG A 367 9.70 -4.43 -3.34
N ILE A 368 9.26 -3.50 -4.19
CA ILE A 368 8.68 -3.82 -5.51
C ILE A 368 9.65 -4.60 -6.41
N HIS A 369 10.95 -4.36 -6.28
CA HIS A 369 12.00 -5.05 -7.03
C HIS A 369 12.20 -6.52 -6.62
N GLU A 370 11.69 -6.91 -5.46
CA GLU A 370 11.74 -8.30 -4.98
C GLU A 370 10.52 -9.12 -5.40
N ILE A 371 9.53 -8.49 -6.02
CA ILE A 371 8.34 -9.16 -6.52
C ILE A 371 8.66 -9.90 -7.82
N GLY A 372 8.60 -11.22 -7.77
CA GLY A 372 8.93 -12.05 -8.93
C GLY A 372 8.39 -13.47 -8.82
N ILE A 373 8.68 -14.29 -9.82
CA ILE A 373 8.37 -15.71 -9.79
C ILE A 373 9.65 -16.45 -9.43
N ASP A 374 9.78 -16.79 -8.17
CA ASP A 374 10.88 -17.57 -7.61
C ASP A 374 10.42 -18.98 -7.20
N LEU A 375 11.31 -19.76 -6.59
CA LEU A 375 11.02 -21.15 -6.21
C LEU A 375 9.84 -21.26 -5.22
N PRO A 376 9.71 -20.45 -4.15
CA PRO A 376 8.52 -20.43 -3.29
C PRO A 376 7.22 -20.20 -4.05
N VAL A 377 7.18 -19.25 -4.99
CA VAL A 377 6.02 -18.97 -5.82
C VAL A 377 5.68 -20.14 -6.73
N LEU A 378 6.66 -20.79 -7.33
CA LEU A 378 6.44 -21.99 -8.14
C LEU A 378 5.90 -23.15 -7.31
N LEU A 379 6.45 -23.38 -6.12
CA LEU A 379 5.94 -24.40 -5.19
C LEU A 379 4.51 -24.12 -4.72
N PHE A 380 4.21 -22.88 -4.42
CA PHE A 380 2.85 -22.44 -4.07
C PHE A 380 1.87 -22.66 -5.24
N THR A 381 2.26 -22.27 -6.45
CA THR A 381 1.45 -22.46 -7.66
C THR A 381 1.19 -23.95 -7.92
N PHE A 382 2.21 -24.77 -7.76
CA PHE A 382 2.07 -26.23 -7.86
C PHE A 382 1.16 -26.78 -6.76
N ALA A 383 1.33 -26.36 -5.52
CA ALA A 383 0.49 -26.79 -4.40
C ALA A 383 -0.98 -26.41 -4.62
N ILE A 384 -1.27 -25.20 -5.07
CA ILE A 384 -2.61 -24.76 -5.42
C ILE A 384 -3.18 -25.54 -6.60
N ALA A 385 -2.37 -25.85 -7.62
CA ALA A 385 -2.81 -26.67 -8.75
C ALA A 385 -3.20 -28.08 -8.30
N MET A 386 -2.40 -28.70 -7.43
CA MET A 386 -2.70 -30.00 -6.85
C MET A 386 -3.94 -29.96 -5.96
N PHE A 387 -4.03 -28.97 -5.05
CA PHE A 387 -5.17 -28.78 -4.17
C PHE A 387 -6.46 -28.59 -4.96
N SER A 388 -6.46 -27.71 -5.96
CA SER A 388 -7.60 -27.48 -6.84
C SER A 388 -8.01 -28.74 -7.57
N SER A 389 -7.03 -29.49 -8.13
CA SER A 389 -7.27 -30.75 -8.84
C SER A 389 -7.92 -31.80 -7.96
N LEU A 390 -7.43 -31.94 -6.74
CA LEU A 390 -8.03 -32.84 -5.73
C LEU A 390 -9.43 -32.39 -5.35
N LEU A 391 -9.63 -31.06 -5.15
CA LEU A 391 -10.92 -30.52 -4.75
C LEU A 391 -11.99 -30.77 -5.81
N PHE A 392 -11.78 -30.32 -7.04
CA PHE A 392 -12.79 -30.48 -8.09
C PHE A 392 -12.86 -31.91 -8.64
N GLY A 393 -11.75 -32.66 -8.62
CA GLY A 393 -11.70 -34.05 -9.03
C GLY A 393 -12.41 -35.00 -8.04
N SER A 394 -12.41 -34.69 -6.75
CA SER A 394 -13.07 -35.50 -5.72
C SER A 394 -14.60 -35.45 -5.82
N VAL A 395 -15.17 -34.31 -6.24
CA VAL A 395 -16.62 -34.14 -6.31
C VAL A 395 -17.33 -35.18 -7.18
N PRO A 396 -16.91 -35.49 -8.42
CA PRO A 396 -17.45 -36.61 -9.20
C PRO A 396 -17.23 -37.96 -8.52
N ILE A 397 -16.05 -38.16 -7.92
CA ILE A 397 -15.69 -39.43 -7.28
C ILE A 397 -16.64 -39.71 -6.14
N PHE A 398 -16.83 -38.78 -5.20
CA PHE A 398 -17.77 -39.00 -4.07
C PHE A 398 -19.21 -39.19 -4.52
N LYS A 399 -19.63 -38.51 -5.60
CA LYS A 399 -20.98 -38.69 -6.14
C LYS A 399 -21.23 -40.09 -6.66
N TYR A 400 -20.23 -40.73 -7.30
CA TYR A 400 -20.37 -42.05 -7.90
C TYR A 400 -19.90 -43.19 -6.97
N ALA A 401 -19.16 -42.89 -5.90
CA ALA A 401 -18.69 -43.89 -4.93
C ALA A 401 -19.82 -44.53 -4.10
N GLY A 402 -20.92 -43.82 -3.87
CA GLY A 402 -22.04 -44.28 -3.06
C GLY A 402 -23.13 -45.02 -3.82
N VAL A 403 -23.06 -45.11 -5.15
CA VAL A 403 -24.10 -45.75 -5.98
C VAL A 403 -23.63 -47.16 -6.33
N HIS A 404 -24.32 -48.18 -5.82
CA HIS A 404 -24.15 -49.54 -6.30
C HIS A 404 -24.44 -49.57 -7.82
N LEU A 405 -23.39 -49.68 -8.63
CA LEU A 405 -23.46 -49.73 -10.10
C LEU A 405 -24.29 -50.91 -10.61
N ASN A 406 -24.53 -51.90 -9.77
CA ASN A 406 -25.32 -53.09 -10.08
C ASN A 406 -26.85 -52.82 -10.19
N THR A 407 -27.39 -51.73 -9.66
CA THR A 407 -28.80 -51.39 -9.76
C THR A 407 -29.19 -50.72 -11.08
N GLY A 408 -28.23 -50.15 -11.83
CA GLY A 408 -28.51 -49.49 -13.13
C GLY A 408 -28.89 -50.39 -14.27
N LEU A 409 -28.57 -51.70 -14.17
CA LEU A 409 -28.94 -52.71 -15.17
C LEU A 409 -30.27 -53.43 -14.88
N ARG A 410 -30.84 -53.23 -13.70
CA ARG A 410 -32.07 -53.96 -13.26
C ARG A 410 -33.34 -53.10 -13.20
N GLU A 411 -33.30 -51.79 -13.40
CA GLU A 411 -34.47 -50.96 -13.11
C GLU A 411 -34.97 -50.17 -14.32
N GLY A 412 -35.93 -50.78 -15.00
CA GLY A 412 -36.87 -50.07 -15.90
C GLY A 412 -38.01 -49.32 -15.20
N GLY A 413 -37.89 -48.93 -13.92
CA GLY A 413 -39.06 -48.39 -13.24
C GLY A 413 -38.93 -47.40 -12.08
N ARG A 414 -37.72 -47.12 -11.55
CA ARG A 414 -37.56 -46.26 -10.34
C ARG A 414 -36.59 -45.10 -10.47
N ALA A 415 -36.71 -44.34 -11.57
CA ALA A 415 -35.83 -43.21 -11.91
C ALA A 415 -36.00 -41.94 -11.03
N LEU A 416 -37.03 -41.87 -10.18
CA LEU A 416 -37.41 -40.61 -9.50
C LEU A 416 -36.61 -40.29 -8.22
N SER A 417 -36.08 -41.30 -7.50
CA SER A 417 -35.33 -41.03 -6.25
C SER A 417 -33.85 -40.75 -6.47
N GLN A 418 -33.24 -41.38 -7.49
CA GLN A 418 -31.82 -41.11 -7.86
C GLN A 418 -31.60 -39.73 -8.45
N SER A 419 -32.57 -39.15 -9.14
CA SER A 419 -32.52 -37.78 -9.71
C SER A 419 -32.32 -36.71 -8.63
N ARG A 420 -32.91 -36.82 -7.45
CA ARG A 420 -32.82 -35.82 -6.36
C ARG A 420 -31.42 -35.68 -5.77
N GLN A 421 -30.69 -36.80 -5.57
CA GLN A 421 -29.31 -36.73 -5.04
C GLN A 421 -28.32 -36.14 -6.05
N GLN A 422 -28.49 -36.38 -7.33
CA GLN A 422 -27.66 -35.86 -8.41
C GLN A 422 -27.77 -34.35 -8.53
N HIS A 423 -28.95 -33.78 -8.33
CA HIS A 423 -29.15 -32.34 -8.34
C HIS A 423 -28.62 -31.65 -7.09
N ARG A 424 -28.51 -32.29 -5.93
CA ARG A 424 -28.05 -31.68 -4.67
C ARG A 424 -26.60 -31.18 -4.74
N ALA A 425 -25.65 -31.98 -5.22
CA ALA A 425 -24.23 -31.58 -5.31
C ALA A 425 -24.05 -30.34 -6.17
N ARG A 426 -24.71 -30.28 -7.32
CA ARG A 426 -24.62 -29.08 -8.21
C ARG A 426 -25.31 -27.87 -7.59
N ASN A 427 -26.46 -28.07 -6.96
CA ASN A 427 -27.16 -26.97 -6.29
C ASN A 427 -26.30 -26.37 -5.17
N VAL A 428 -25.59 -27.20 -4.38
CA VAL A 428 -24.68 -26.77 -3.33
C VAL A 428 -23.51 -25.96 -3.94
N LEU A 429 -22.92 -26.45 -5.05
CA LEU A 429 -21.84 -25.70 -5.73
C LEU A 429 -22.30 -24.32 -6.19
N VAL A 430 -23.51 -24.21 -6.78
CA VAL A 430 -24.08 -22.91 -7.19
C VAL A 430 -24.31 -22.00 -5.98
N VAL A 431 -24.89 -22.51 -4.90
CA VAL A 431 -25.11 -21.74 -3.68
C VAL A 431 -23.81 -21.21 -3.11
N VAL A 432 -22.76 -22.04 -3.04
CA VAL A 432 -21.43 -21.63 -2.58
C VAL A 432 -20.82 -20.56 -3.50
N GLN A 433 -20.88 -20.76 -4.82
CA GLN A 433 -20.38 -19.79 -5.80
C GLN A 433 -21.06 -18.43 -5.67
N VAL A 434 -22.41 -18.43 -5.61
CA VAL A 434 -23.17 -17.19 -5.45
C VAL A 434 -22.85 -16.52 -4.12
N GLY A 435 -22.73 -17.28 -3.04
CA GLY A 435 -22.37 -16.76 -1.73
C GLY A 435 -20.99 -16.11 -1.71
N LEU A 436 -19.96 -16.79 -2.24
CA LEU A 436 -18.60 -16.26 -2.33
C LEU A 436 -18.52 -15.05 -3.25
N ALA A 437 -19.18 -15.09 -4.41
CA ALA A 437 -19.24 -13.95 -5.31
C ALA A 437 -19.90 -12.73 -4.67
N LEU A 438 -20.99 -12.94 -3.92
CA LEU A 438 -21.66 -11.87 -3.18
C LEU A 438 -20.74 -11.23 -2.13
N VAL A 439 -20.01 -12.04 -1.36
CA VAL A 439 -19.03 -11.53 -0.39
C VAL A 439 -18.00 -10.63 -1.08
N LEU A 440 -17.38 -11.09 -2.17
CA LEU A 440 -16.38 -10.33 -2.91
C LEU A 440 -16.93 -9.04 -3.51
N LEU A 441 -18.15 -9.08 -4.05
CA LEU A 441 -18.81 -7.90 -4.60
C LEU A 441 -19.18 -6.89 -3.51
N ILE A 442 -19.57 -7.32 -2.31
CA ILE A 442 -19.82 -6.44 -1.16
C ILE A 442 -18.50 -5.82 -0.73
N CYS A 443 -17.40 -6.59 -0.59
CA CYS A 443 -16.07 -6.06 -0.31
C CYS A 443 -15.67 -4.96 -1.31
N SER A 444 -15.80 -5.24 -2.61
CA SER A 444 -15.49 -4.30 -3.68
C SER A 444 -16.38 -3.05 -3.61
N GLY A 445 -17.68 -3.22 -3.37
CA GLY A 445 -18.63 -2.11 -3.25
C GLY A 445 -18.34 -1.20 -2.06
N LEU A 446 -17.99 -1.75 -0.90
CA LEU A 446 -17.60 -0.98 0.28
C LEU A 446 -16.29 -0.22 0.03
N MET A 447 -15.31 -0.84 -0.66
CA MET A 447 -14.06 -0.16 -1.02
C MET A 447 -14.29 0.97 -2.04
N ILE A 448 -15.19 0.79 -3.01
CA ILE A 448 -15.58 1.88 -3.92
C ILE A 448 -16.18 3.05 -3.15
N ARG A 449 -17.03 2.79 -2.16
CA ARG A 449 -17.61 3.85 -1.33
C ARG A 449 -16.58 4.51 -0.43
N THR A 450 -15.67 3.73 0.16
CA THR A 450 -14.53 4.24 0.93
C THR A 450 -13.69 5.18 0.08
N PHE A 451 -13.31 4.76 -1.12
CA PHE A 451 -12.51 5.58 -2.02
C PHE A 451 -13.25 6.87 -2.45
N ARG A 452 -14.53 6.76 -2.77
CA ARG A 452 -15.36 7.94 -3.06
C ARG A 452 -15.47 8.87 -1.86
N ALA A 453 -15.61 8.33 -0.64
CA ALA A 453 -15.65 9.13 0.57
C ALA A 453 -14.33 9.89 0.79
N LEU A 454 -13.18 9.24 0.53
CA LEU A 454 -11.85 9.87 0.58
C LEU A 454 -11.72 11.00 -0.46
N MET A 455 -12.12 10.76 -1.70
CA MET A 455 -12.06 11.77 -2.77
C MET A 455 -12.95 12.98 -2.53
N HIS A 456 -13.97 12.87 -1.66
CA HIS A 456 -14.86 13.97 -1.34
C HIS A 456 -14.51 14.67 -0.01
N VAL A 457 -13.42 14.27 0.63
CA VAL A 457 -12.88 15.02 1.78
C VAL A 457 -12.25 16.31 1.26
N PRO A 458 -12.69 17.48 1.69
CA PRO A 458 -11.99 18.71 1.36
C PRO A 458 -10.60 18.68 2.00
N PRO A 459 -9.51 18.64 1.23
CA PRO A 459 -8.16 18.45 1.78
C PRO A 459 -7.62 19.71 2.49
N GLY A 460 -8.32 20.81 2.41
CA GLY A 460 -7.95 22.11 2.99
C GLY A 460 -7.19 23.02 2.00
N PHE A 461 -7.00 22.57 0.76
CA PHE A 461 -6.47 23.31 -0.36
C PHE A 461 -7.32 23.10 -1.62
N ASN A 462 -7.19 23.98 -2.61
CA ASN A 462 -8.02 23.93 -3.81
C ASN A 462 -7.19 23.67 -5.06
N GLU A 463 -7.80 23.00 -6.07
CA GLU A 463 -7.25 22.77 -7.39
C GLU A 463 -5.79 22.27 -7.37
N PRO A 464 -5.51 21.12 -6.75
CA PRO A 464 -4.15 20.64 -6.53
C PRO A 464 -3.35 20.42 -7.83
N ASP A 465 -4.01 20.13 -8.95
CA ASP A 465 -3.36 19.95 -10.24
C ASP A 465 -2.88 21.27 -10.86
N SER A 466 -3.43 22.43 -10.43
CA SER A 466 -3.01 23.75 -10.83
C SER A 466 -1.87 24.33 -9.98
N LEU A 467 -1.42 23.60 -8.96
CA LEU A 467 -0.34 23.98 -8.06
C LEU A 467 0.93 23.21 -8.42
N GLN A 468 1.90 23.89 -9.04
CA GLN A 468 3.25 23.37 -9.24
C GLN A 468 4.06 23.61 -7.97
N THR A 469 4.74 22.58 -7.49
CA THR A 469 5.63 22.67 -6.34
C THR A 469 7.04 22.25 -6.73
N PHE A 470 8.03 22.79 -6.04
CA PHE A 470 9.41 22.33 -6.03
C PHE A 470 10.05 22.73 -4.70
N ARG A 471 11.18 22.14 -4.39
CA ARG A 471 11.96 22.43 -3.19
C ARG A 471 13.38 22.78 -3.53
N PHE A 472 14.00 23.53 -2.64
CA PHE A 472 15.44 23.64 -2.58
C PHE A 472 15.91 23.84 -1.13
N TYR A 473 17.20 23.67 -0.95
CA TYR A 473 17.90 23.89 0.31
C TYR A 473 19.12 24.78 0.04
N VAL A 474 19.28 25.83 0.84
CA VAL A 474 20.45 26.73 0.75
C VAL A 474 21.36 26.45 1.94
N PRO A 475 22.55 25.90 1.71
CA PRO A 475 23.46 25.54 2.77
C PRO A 475 24.06 26.77 3.45
N GLU A 476 24.51 26.60 4.70
CA GLU A 476 25.18 27.65 5.46
C GLU A 476 26.49 28.09 4.83
N THR A 477 27.15 27.24 4.05
CA THR A 477 28.34 27.52 3.28
C THR A 477 28.11 28.58 2.20
N GLU A 478 26.91 28.70 1.69
CA GLU A 478 26.52 29.66 0.66
C GLU A 478 25.98 30.96 1.27
N ILE A 479 25.07 30.87 2.21
CA ILE A 479 24.58 32.00 2.99
C ILE A 479 24.80 31.70 4.48
N PRO A 480 25.82 32.29 5.11
CA PRO A 480 26.14 32.09 6.52
C PRO A 480 25.00 32.52 7.44
N ASP A 481 24.89 31.87 8.61
CA ASP A 481 23.86 32.15 9.62
C ASP A 481 23.83 33.62 10.12
N LYS A 482 24.94 34.33 10.01
CA LYS A 482 24.97 35.76 10.30
C LYS A 482 24.24 36.64 9.28
N ASP A 483 23.96 36.13 8.08
CA ASP A 483 23.31 36.82 6.96
C ASP A 483 21.92 36.24 6.64
N ARG A 484 21.19 35.74 7.65
CA ARG A 484 19.90 35.05 7.51
C ARG A 484 18.84 35.85 6.75
N GLU A 485 18.79 37.17 6.97
CA GLU A 485 17.86 38.04 6.26
C GLU A 485 18.13 38.07 4.75
N ARG A 486 19.36 37.88 4.32
CA ARG A 486 19.72 37.75 2.91
C ARG A 486 19.07 36.55 2.26
N LEU A 487 18.95 35.42 2.99
CA LEU A 487 18.29 34.22 2.49
C LEU A 487 16.79 34.50 2.23
N VAL A 488 16.10 35.12 3.18
CA VAL A 488 14.65 35.42 3.03
C VAL A 488 14.42 36.42 1.91
N ARG A 489 15.34 37.41 1.73
CA ARG A 489 15.29 38.35 0.60
C ARG A 489 15.47 37.66 -0.75
N MET A 490 16.40 36.71 -0.85
CA MET A 490 16.60 35.89 -2.05
C MET A 490 15.36 35.03 -2.36
N GLU A 491 14.77 34.41 -1.35
CA GLU A 491 13.52 33.61 -1.48
C GLU A 491 12.37 34.52 -1.97
N GLN A 492 12.23 35.72 -1.42
CA GLN A 492 11.23 36.70 -1.86
C GLN A 492 11.50 37.20 -3.28
N GLU A 493 12.77 37.37 -3.68
CA GLU A 493 13.12 37.75 -5.06
C GLU A 493 12.73 36.65 -6.04
N ILE A 494 13.00 35.38 -5.68
CA ILE A 494 12.56 34.22 -6.46
C ILE A 494 11.02 34.20 -6.57
N GLU A 495 10.31 34.37 -5.45
CA GLU A 495 8.84 34.48 -5.42
C GLU A 495 8.33 35.54 -6.39
N GLY A 496 8.90 36.75 -6.35
CA GLY A 496 8.53 37.87 -7.22
C GLY A 496 8.77 37.59 -8.71
N LYS A 497 9.95 37.02 -9.05
CA LYS A 497 10.26 36.64 -10.44
C LYS A 497 9.38 35.53 -10.96
N LEU A 498 9.11 34.52 -10.16
CA LEU A 498 8.18 33.42 -10.50
C LEU A 498 6.76 33.96 -10.71
N GLY A 499 6.33 34.93 -9.88
CA GLY A 499 5.03 35.59 -10.03
C GLY A 499 4.89 36.39 -11.30
N ALA A 500 6.01 36.82 -11.91
CA ALA A 500 6.02 37.54 -13.18
C ALA A 500 5.93 36.62 -14.41
N ILE A 501 6.04 35.32 -14.27
CA ILE A 501 5.91 34.35 -15.37
C ILE A 501 4.47 34.39 -15.93
N PRO A 502 4.28 34.50 -17.25
CA PRO A 502 2.93 34.54 -17.85
C PRO A 502 2.09 33.30 -17.51
N GLY A 503 0.89 33.55 -16.99
CA GLY A 503 -0.04 32.48 -16.58
C GLY A 503 0.14 32.02 -15.13
N VAL A 504 1.04 32.60 -14.36
CA VAL A 504 1.12 32.45 -12.91
C VAL A 504 0.16 33.41 -12.25
N SER A 505 -0.69 32.94 -11.36
CA SER A 505 -1.65 33.75 -10.62
C SER A 505 -1.18 34.12 -9.21
N SER A 506 -0.41 33.25 -8.57
CA SER A 506 0.20 33.48 -7.26
C SER A 506 1.36 32.52 -7.01
N VAL A 507 2.29 32.97 -6.18
CA VAL A 507 3.46 32.19 -5.72
C VAL A 507 3.57 32.38 -4.22
N SER A 508 4.07 31.40 -3.53
CA SER A 508 4.41 31.45 -2.11
C SER A 508 5.35 30.30 -1.77
N PHE A 509 5.90 30.32 -0.57
CA PHE A 509 6.74 29.21 -0.10
C PHE A 509 6.49 28.87 1.37
N SER A 510 6.88 27.67 1.75
CA SER A 510 6.73 27.15 3.12
C SER A 510 7.79 26.11 3.42
N SER A 511 7.93 25.75 4.70
CA SER A 511 8.84 24.65 5.12
C SER A 511 8.48 23.29 4.50
N ASP A 512 7.19 23.05 4.28
CA ASP A 512 6.67 21.81 3.75
C ASP A 512 5.38 22.03 2.93
N ILE A 513 5.11 21.11 2.04
CA ILE A 513 3.87 21.07 1.24
C ILE A 513 2.97 19.96 1.81
N PRO A 514 1.65 20.14 1.88
CA PRO A 514 0.75 19.08 2.34
C PRO A 514 1.01 17.76 1.62
N MET A 515 1.09 16.67 2.38
CA MET A 515 1.28 15.29 1.88
C MET A 515 2.65 15.00 1.23
N ASP A 516 3.65 15.88 1.38
CA ASP A 516 5.01 15.64 0.87
C ASP A 516 5.86 14.72 1.75
N GLY A 517 5.29 14.25 2.87
CA GLY A 517 5.95 13.35 3.82
C GLY A 517 6.80 14.05 4.88
N ARG A 518 7.03 15.35 4.76
CA ARG A 518 7.77 16.13 5.77
C ARG A 518 6.88 16.55 6.93
N ASN A 519 7.47 16.64 8.10
CA ASN A 519 6.75 17.00 9.32
C ASN A 519 7.70 17.69 10.30
N SER A 520 7.33 18.87 10.78
CA SER A 520 7.93 19.52 11.92
C SER A 520 6.88 19.61 13.02
N ASN A 521 7.21 19.24 14.23
CA ASN A 521 6.28 19.29 15.36
C ASN A 521 7.04 19.47 16.66
N ASP A 522 6.45 20.23 17.59
CA ASP A 522 6.95 20.35 18.94
C ASP A 522 5.79 20.62 19.90
N ILE A 523 6.08 20.61 21.21
CA ILE A 523 5.13 20.99 22.24
C ILE A 523 4.81 22.50 22.13
N LEU A 524 3.60 22.86 22.57
CA LEU A 524 3.14 24.24 22.45
C LEU A 524 2.41 24.70 23.72
N PHE A 525 2.87 25.79 24.31
CA PHE A 525 2.26 26.44 25.46
C PHE A 525 1.27 27.52 25.03
N ALA A 526 0.12 27.60 25.68
CA ALA A 526 -0.82 28.73 25.57
C ALA A 526 -0.75 29.53 26.87
N GLU A 527 -0.71 30.88 26.76
CA GLU A 527 -0.49 31.75 27.91
C GLU A 527 -1.65 31.70 28.93
N ASP A 528 -2.87 31.56 28.44
CA ASP A 528 -4.07 31.54 29.26
C ASP A 528 -4.44 30.13 29.77
N ARG A 529 -3.59 29.15 29.60
CA ARG A 529 -3.75 27.78 30.12
C ARG A 529 -2.73 27.46 31.17
N ALA A 530 -3.21 27.13 32.37
CA ALA A 530 -2.38 26.56 33.39
C ALA A 530 -2.20 25.05 33.13
N TYR A 531 -0.96 24.60 33.04
CA TYR A 531 -0.63 23.18 32.96
C TYR A 531 -0.40 22.66 34.39
N ALA A 532 -1.08 21.59 34.78
CA ALA A 532 -0.91 20.98 36.09
C ALA A 532 0.53 20.46 36.26
N GLU A 533 0.98 20.29 37.53
CA GLU A 533 2.30 19.74 37.78
C GLU A 533 2.40 18.33 37.16
N GLY A 534 3.28 18.15 36.17
CA GLY A 534 3.40 16.90 35.41
C GLY A 534 2.56 16.84 34.12
N GLU A 535 1.69 17.81 33.84
CA GLU A 535 1.00 17.90 32.54
C GLU A 535 1.97 18.51 31.51
N LEU A 536 2.12 17.85 30.37
CA LEU A 536 2.87 18.36 29.24
C LEU A 536 1.94 19.06 28.25
N PRO A 537 2.40 20.16 27.63
CA PRO A 537 1.70 20.73 26.51
C PRO A 537 1.61 19.71 25.37
N PRO A 538 0.50 19.67 24.64
CA PRO A 538 0.39 18.77 23.50
C PRO A 538 1.33 19.19 22.37
N VAL A 539 1.80 18.20 21.63
CA VAL A 539 2.59 18.39 20.40
C VAL A 539 1.68 18.93 19.30
N ARG A 540 2.17 19.93 18.59
CA ARG A 540 1.50 20.56 17.45
C ARG A 540 2.40 20.53 16.22
N ARG A 541 1.77 20.42 15.04
CA ARG A 541 2.50 20.53 13.79
C ARG A 541 2.88 21.99 13.54
N PHE A 542 4.11 22.23 13.10
CA PHE A 542 4.64 23.53 12.73
C PHE A 542 4.79 23.64 11.23
N LYS A 543 4.45 24.82 10.72
CA LYS A 543 4.65 25.16 9.33
C LYS A 543 5.14 26.61 9.24
N PHE A 544 6.26 26.82 8.60
CA PHE A 544 6.82 28.15 8.39
C PHE A 544 6.39 28.62 7.01
N VAL A 545 5.74 29.78 6.92
CA VAL A 545 5.09 30.22 5.68
C VAL A 545 5.47 31.63 5.29
N SER A 546 5.60 31.87 3.97
CA SER A 546 5.67 33.20 3.42
C SER A 546 4.27 33.85 3.42
N PRO A 547 4.18 35.16 3.44
CA PRO A 547 2.93 35.89 3.22
C PRO A 547 2.25 35.45 1.92
N GLY A 548 0.90 35.32 1.93
CA GLY A 548 0.16 34.87 0.76
C GLY A 548 0.09 33.36 0.56
N PHE A 549 0.73 32.56 1.42
CA PHE A 549 0.70 31.10 1.33
C PHE A 549 -0.73 30.55 1.33
N LEU A 550 -1.58 31.06 2.20
CA LEU A 550 -2.98 30.63 2.28
C LEU A 550 -3.74 30.86 0.97
N ALA A 551 -3.55 32.04 0.37
CA ALA A 551 -4.20 32.41 -0.89
C ALA A 551 -3.69 31.53 -2.05
N THR A 552 -2.39 31.25 -2.11
CA THR A 552 -1.79 30.38 -3.12
C THR A 552 -2.29 28.95 -2.99
N MET A 553 -2.39 28.41 -1.77
CA MET A 553 -2.91 27.07 -1.53
C MET A 553 -4.44 27.02 -1.68
N GLY A 554 -5.15 28.14 -1.62
CA GLY A 554 -6.60 28.20 -1.58
C GLY A 554 -7.17 27.71 -0.24
N THR A 555 -6.38 27.84 0.84
CA THR A 555 -6.80 27.51 2.20
C THR A 555 -7.56 28.67 2.80
N PRO A 556 -8.79 28.46 3.33
CA PRO A 556 -9.59 29.58 3.81
C PRO A 556 -9.05 30.17 5.11
N LEU A 557 -8.96 31.48 5.19
CA LEU A 557 -8.79 32.23 6.44
C LEU A 557 -10.16 32.33 7.12
N VAL A 558 -10.33 31.67 8.27
CA VAL A 558 -11.60 31.55 9.00
C VAL A 558 -11.86 32.79 9.85
N ALA A 559 -10.82 33.36 10.44
CA ALA A 559 -10.89 34.58 11.24
C ALA A 559 -9.53 35.27 11.29
N GLY A 560 -9.52 36.60 11.51
CA GLY A 560 -8.30 37.39 11.66
C GLY A 560 -7.68 37.80 10.31
N ARG A 561 -6.32 37.83 10.26
CA ARG A 561 -5.52 38.21 9.10
C ARG A 561 -4.40 37.21 8.82
N ASP A 562 -3.87 37.26 7.60
CA ASP A 562 -2.66 36.54 7.20
C ASP A 562 -1.39 37.20 7.79
N ILE A 563 -0.29 36.47 7.83
CA ILE A 563 1.07 36.97 8.09
C ILE A 563 1.46 37.88 6.94
N THR A 564 2.22 38.94 7.24
CA THR A 564 2.69 39.93 6.27
C THR A 564 4.22 39.93 6.19
N TRP A 565 4.79 40.51 5.13
CA TRP A 565 6.23 40.75 5.02
C TRP A 565 6.73 41.72 6.10
N GLU A 566 5.85 42.62 6.57
CA GLU A 566 6.18 43.52 7.71
C GLU A 566 6.35 42.70 9.00
N ASP A 567 5.42 41.77 9.28
CA ASP A 567 5.55 40.86 10.43
C ASP A 567 6.86 40.07 10.38
N THR A 568 7.25 39.62 9.18
CA THR A 568 8.47 38.81 8.98
C THR A 568 9.75 39.63 9.18
N TYR A 569 9.88 40.81 8.50
CA TYR A 569 11.12 41.60 8.55
C TYR A 569 11.26 42.37 9.86
N GLN A 570 10.17 42.84 10.46
CA GLN A 570 10.20 43.44 11.78
C GLN A 570 10.19 42.43 12.90
N LYS A 571 10.11 41.14 12.56
CA LYS A 571 10.12 40.01 13.50
C LYS A 571 9.03 40.17 14.56
N ILE A 572 7.86 40.67 14.14
CA ILE A 572 6.71 40.83 15.04
C ILE A 572 6.27 39.45 15.54
N PRO A 573 6.10 39.26 16.86
CA PRO A 573 5.79 37.96 17.42
C PRO A 573 4.34 37.56 17.16
N VAL A 574 4.04 37.07 15.97
CA VAL A 574 2.71 36.62 15.51
C VAL A 574 2.72 35.15 15.09
N ALA A 575 1.52 34.57 15.07
CA ALA A 575 1.29 33.21 14.55
C ALA A 575 -0.14 33.11 13.98
N MET A 576 -0.36 32.11 13.12
CA MET A 576 -1.70 31.66 12.78
C MET A 576 -1.87 30.21 13.22
N ILE A 577 -3.11 29.78 13.47
CA ILE A 577 -3.43 28.42 13.92
C ILE A 577 -4.56 27.82 13.11
N SER A 578 -4.63 26.48 13.07
CA SER A 578 -5.73 25.78 12.44
C SER A 578 -7.03 25.90 13.25
N GLU A 579 -8.16 25.81 12.56
CA GLU A 579 -9.50 25.95 13.16
C GLU A 579 -9.77 24.87 14.21
N ASN A 580 -9.31 23.63 13.97
CA ASN A 580 -9.45 22.54 14.95
C ASN A 580 -8.67 22.83 16.23
N PHE A 581 -7.49 23.45 16.14
CA PHE A 581 -6.73 23.88 17.31
C PHE A 581 -7.46 25.01 18.05
N ALA A 582 -7.98 26.02 17.34
CA ALA A 582 -8.77 27.09 17.94
C ALA A 582 -10.02 26.55 18.66
N LYS A 583 -10.69 25.55 18.08
CA LYS A 583 -11.85 24.87 18.70
C LYS A 583 -11.49 24.08 19.93
N GLU A 584 -10.36 23.39 19.92
CA GLU A 584 -9.88 22.57 21.04
C GLU A 584 -9.59 23.43 22.28
N TYR A 585 -8.97 24.61 22.10
CA TYR A 585 -8.51 25.45 23.21
C TYR A 585 -9.47 26.58 23.60
N TRP A 586 -10.10 27.22 22.61
CA TRP A 586 -10.91 28.42 22.81
C TRP A 586 -12.33 28.25 22.28
N HIS A 587 -12.73 27.03 21.91
CA HIS A 587 -14.07 26.65 21.48
C HIS A 587 -14.51 27.21 20.13
N ASN A 588 -13.95 28.32 19.66
CA ASN A 588 -14.20 28.86 18.32
C ASN A 588 -13.02 29.72 17.81
N ALA A 589 -13.02 29.99 16.51
CA ALA A 589 -11.93 30.69 15.84
C ALA A 589 -11.76 32.13 16.33
N ARG A 590 -12.86 32.85 16.62
CA ARG A 590 -12.80 34.28 17.03
C ARG A 590 -12.19 34.46 18.39
N ASN A 591 -12.46 33.55 19.32
CA ASN A 591 -11.93 33.60 20.68
C ASN A 591 -10.44 33.33 20.77
N ALA A 592 -9.86 32.70 19.74
CA ALA A 592 -8.43 32.45 19.67
C ALA A 592 -7.62 33.68 19.25
N LEU A 593 -8.25 34.64 18.56
CA LEU A 593 -7.56 35.87 18.13
C LEU A 593 -7.12 36.69 19.34
N GLY A 594 -5.88 37.21 19.29
CA GLY A 594 -5.27 37.98 20.38
C GLY A 594 -4.75 37.14 21.53
N LYS A 595 -5.01 35.81 21.55
CA LYS A 595 -4.38 34.87 22.48
C LYS A 595 -2.90 34.65 22.10
N ARG A 596 -2.09 34.21 23.06
CA ARG A 596 -0.65 34.08 22.86
C ARG A 596 -0.20 32.64 23.11
N ILE A 597 0.75 32.23 22.26
CA ILE A 597 1.36 30.89 22.28
C ILE A 597 2.87 30.99 22.20
N ARG A 598 3.60 29.99 22.70
CA ARG A 598 5.04 29.84 22.55
C ARG A 598 5.48 28.38 22.60
N VAL A 599 6.69 28.06 22.16
CA VAL A 599 7.26 26.71 22.13
C VAL A 599 8.12 26.50 23.38
N GLY A 600 9.21 27.24 23.53
CA GLY A 600 10.11 27.15 24.69
C GLY A 600 9.81 28.20 25.77
N ASN A 601 10.35 27.96 26.95
CA ASN A 601 10.18 28.91 28.09
C ASN A 601 10.93 30.23 27.90
N THR A 602 11.95 30.26 27.06
CA THR A 602 12.75 31.44 26.70
C THR A 602 12.24 32.17 25.47
N ASP A 603 11.28 31.56 24.75
CA ASP A 603 10.72 32.11 23.52
C ASP A 603 9.76 33.27 23.81
N ASP A 604 9.60 34.16 22.83
CA ASP A 604 8.62 35.21 22.90
C ASP A 604 7.21 34.66 22.79
N TRP A 605 6.29 35.23 23.56
CA TRP A 605 4.88 35.01 23.39
C TRP A 605 4.39 35.60 22.05
N ARG A 606 3.83 34.76 21.18
CA ARG A 606 3.33 35.16 19.88
C ARG A 606 1.82 35.27 19.86
N GLU A 607 1.32 36.38 19.35
CA GLU A 607 -0.10 36.64 19.24
C GLU A 607 -0.71 35.87 18.05
N ILE A 608 -1.83 35.21 18.29
CA ILE A 608 -2.61 34.57 17.25
C ILE A 608 -3.36 35.63 16.48
N VAL A 609 -2.88 35.95 15.27
CA VAL A 609 -3.45 36.98 14.39
C VAL A 609 -4.44 36.40 13.36
N GLY A 610 -4.40 35.09 13.13
CA GLY A 610 -5.25 34.41 12.15
C GLY A 610 -5.61 33.01 12.54
N VAL A 611 -6.79 32.57 12.12
CA VAL A 611 -7.26 31.20 12.22
C VAL A 611 -7.55 30.66 10.82
N VAL A 612 -6.93 29.57 10.47
CA VAL A 612 -6.85 28.97 9.14
C VAL A 612 -7.72 27.72 9.10
N GLY A 613 -8.36 27.44 7.98
CA GLY A 613 -9.07 26.19 7.76
C GLY A 613 -8.17 24.97 7.95
N ASN A 614 -8.77 23.84 8.31
CA ASN A 614 -8.01 22.62 8.56
C ASN A 614 -7.43 22.05 7.27
N VAL A 615 -6.16 21.66 7.29
CA VAL A 615 -5.45 21.03 6.18
C VAL A 615 -5.09 19.58 6.56
N TYR A 616 -5.30 18.66 5.64
CA TYR A 616 -4.96 17.24 5.78
C TYR A 616 -3.51 17.00 5.34
N GLU A 617 -2.58 17.27 6.24
CA GLU A 617 -1.13 17.25 5.97
C GLU A 617 -0.55 15.85 5.71
N ASN A 618 -1.13 14.81 6.30
CA ASN A 618 -0.62 13.43 6.25
C ASN A 618 -1.50 12.47 5.41
N GLY A 619 -2.37 13.04 4.55
CA GLY A 619 -3.33 12.29 3.76
C GLY A 619 -4.77 12.43 4.28
N VAL A 620 -5.73 12.33 3.35
CA VAL A 620 -7.17 12.51 3.66
C VAL A 620 -7.79 11.34 4.43
N ASP A 621 -7.09 10.24 4.53
CA ASP A 621 -7.47 9.06 5.31
C ASP A 621 -7.19 9.21 6.81
N LYS A 622 -6.37 10.19 7.20
CA LYS A 622 -6.03 10.52 8.59
C LYS A 622 -6.78 11.78 9.03
N PRO A 623 -7.01 11.97 10.34
CA PRO A 623 -7.57 13.23 10.84
C PRO A 623 -6.67 14.42 10.47
N ALA A 624 -7.27 15.56 10.18
CA ALA A 624 -6.51 16.79 10.04
C ALA A 624 -5.85 17.14 11.39
N GLY A 625 -4.52 17.19 11.38
CA GLY A 625 -3.74 17.56 12.57
C GLY A 625 -3.98 19.01 12.98
N THR A 626 -3.68 19.31 14.23
CA THR A 626 -3.65 20.69 14.71
C THR A 626 -2.32 21.33 14.32
N SER A 627 -2.39 22.43 13.60
CA SER A 627 -1.20 23.10 13.02
C SER A 627 -1.05 24.53 13.50
N VAL A 628 0.19 24.96 13.58
CA VAL A 628 0.56 26.37 13.82
C VAL A 628 1.39 26.83 12.62
N TYR A 629 1.06 27.99 12.12
CA TYR A 629 1.75 28.62 10.99
C TYR A 629 2.58 29.78 11.53
N TRP A 630 3.88 29.71 11.30
CA TRP A 630 4.87 30.68 11.76
C TRP A 630 5.39 31.50 10.59
N PRO A 631 5.81 32.76 10.79
CA PRO A 631 6.62 33.47 9.80
C PRO A 631 7.90 32.71 9.48
N VAL A 632 8.41 32.84 8.24
CA VAL A 632 9.65 32.14 7.80
C VAL A 632 10.90 32.60 8.52
N MET A 633 10.89 33.77 9.12
CA MET A 633 11.96 34.30 9.95
C MET A 633 11.38 34.93 11.20
N MET A 634 12.00 34.67 12.36
CA MET A 634 11.58 35.22 13.65
C MET A 634 12.69 35.17 14.68
N ASP A 635 12.57 36.01 15.72
CA ASP A 635 13.47 35.99 16.86
C ASP A 635 12.97 35.07 17.97
N ARG A 636 13.90 34.57 18.77
CA ARG A 636 13.64 33.79 19.99
C ARG A 636 12.58 32.71 19.79
N PHE A 637 12.97 31.67 19.08
CA PHE A 637 12.11 30.54 18.78
C PHE A 637 12.88 29.23 18.96
N GLU A 638 12.30 28.27 19.65
CA GLU A 638 12.95 26.99 20.01
C GLU A 638 14.34 27.18 20.67
N GLY A 639 14.42 28.19 21.56
CA GLY A 639 15.67 28.53 22.26
C GLY A 639 16.72 29.24 21.38
N GLN A 640 16.51 29.35 20.06
CA GLN A 640 17.41 30.05 19.17
C GLN A 640 17.15 31.56 19.20
N LYS A 641 18.20 32.37 19.10
CA LYS A 641 18.08 33.84 19.05
C LYS A 641 17.36 34.31 17.79
N GLU A 642 17.64 33.67 16.68
CA GLU A 642 16.97 33.86 15.40
C GLU A 642 16.70 32.51 14.80
N ALA A 643 15.45 32.26 14.37
CA ALA A 643 15.03 31.06 13.69
C ALA A 643 14.76 31.33 12.22
N LEU A 644 15.23 30.45 11.36
CA LEU A 644 15.07 30.48 9.92
C LEU A 644 15.05 29.05 9.37
N HIS A 645 14.18 28.81 8.41
CA HIS A 645 14.19 27.57 7.65
C HIS A 645 14.97 27.70 6.35
N ARG A 646 15.99 26.86 6.15
CA ARG A 646 16.87 26.84 4.96
C ARG A 646 16.34 25.98 3.83
N GLY A 647 15.51 24.99 4.16
CA GLY A 647 14.88 24.08 3.21
C GLY A 647 13.43 24.44 3.01
N ILE A 648 13.09 25.06 1.89
CA ILE A 648 11.74 25.52 1.59
C ILE A 648 11.16 24.86 0.37
N ALA A 649 9.84 24.83 0.32
CA ALA A 649 9.07 24.39 -0.83
C ALA A 649 8.24 25.54 -1.39
N PHE A 650 8.41 25.83 -2.67
CA PHE A 650 7.59 26.79 -3.40
C PHE A 650 6.30 26.13 -3.86
N ALA A 651 5.22 26.90 -3.84
CA ALA A 651 3.95 26.59 -4.46
C ALA A 651 3.61 27.68 -5.47
N ILE A 652 3.36 27.30 -6.72
CA ILE A 652 3.08 28.19 -7.84
C ILE A 652 1.72 27.82 -8.41
N ARG A 653 0.77 28.71 -8.36
CA ARG A 653 -0.55 28.50 -8.95
C ARG A 653 -0.55 28.93 -10.40
N SER A 654 -0.76 27.98 -11.31
CA SER A 654 -0.81 28.21 -12.74
C SER A 654 -1.60 27.10 -13.45
N PRO A 655 -2.40 27.41 -14.48
CA PRO A 655 -3.02 26.37 -15.31
C PRO A 655 -1.99 25.58 -16.16
N ARG A 656 -0.72 26.04 -16.20
CA ARG A 656 0.39 25.39 -16.88
C ARG A 656 1.13 24.36 -16.01
N ALA A 657 0.73 24.22 -14.72
CA ALA A 657 1.34 23.31 -13.77
C ALA A 657 1.43 21.88 -14.33
N GLY A 658 2.51 21.16 -14.02
CA GLY A 658 2.79 19.81 -14.51
C GLY A 658 3.35 19.71 -15.92
N SER A 659 3.40 20.80 -16.71
CA SER A 659 3.99 20.76 -18.05
C SER A 659 5.52 20.97 -17.99
N GLN A 660 6.25 20.17 -18.79
CA GLN A 660 7.72 20.27 -18.83
C GLN A 660 8.22 21.65 -19.27
N ALA A 661 7.49 22.30 -20.20
CA ALA A 661 7.84 23.65 -20.64
C ALA A 661 7.77 24.66 -19.48
N PHE A 662 6.72 24.56 -18.64
CA PHE A 662 6.57 25.43 -17.48
C PHE A 662 7.66 25.15 -16.43
N LEU A 663 8.00 23.89 -16.19
CA LEU A 663 9.09 23.52 -15.26
C LEU A 663 10.45 24.06 -15.72
N ASN A 664 10.72 24.05 -17.02
CA ASN A 664 11.96 24.64 -17.56
C ASN A 664 12.01 26.15 -17.33
N GLU A 665 10.88 26.86 -17.57
CA GLU A 665 10.78 28.30 -17.33
C GLU A 665 10.92 28.66 -15.84
N VAL A 666 10.32 27.85 -14.95
CA VAL A 666 10.50 27.96 -13.49
C VAL A 666 11.99 27.79 -13.14
N ARG A 667 12.65 26.77 -13.68
CA ARG A 667 14.08 26.50 -13.45
C ARG A 667 14.96 27.68 -13.91
N GLU A 668 14.78 28.16 -15.12
CA GLU A 668 15.53 29.30 -15.66
C GLU A 668 15.31 30.55 -14.82
N THR A 669 14.08 30.75 -14.33
CA THR A 669 13.77 31.90 -13.46
C THR A 669 14.50 31.80 -12.11
N VAL A 670 14.52 30.65 -11.46
CA VAL A 670 15.26 30.42 -10.21
C VAL A 670 16.76 30.61 -10.45
N TRP A 671 17.32 30.04 -11.53
CA TRP A 671 18.71 30.15 -11.89
C TRP A 671 19.14 31.57 -12.30
N SER A 672 18.17 32.43 -12.68
CA SER A 672 18.45 33.83 -12.88
C SER A 672 18.75 34.60 -11.59
N VAL A 673 18.39 34.04 -10.43
CA VAL A 673 18.73 34.59 -9.11
C VAL A 673 19.99 33.91 -8.58
N ASP A 674 20.02 32.60 -8.59
CA ASP A 674 21.19 31.80 -8.20
C ASP A 674 21.29 30.52 -9.05
N PRO A 675 22.33 30.44 -9.92
CA PRO A 675 22.50 29.28 -10.80
C PRO A 675 22.90 27.97 -10.08
N ASN A 676 23.25 28.04 -8.80
CA ASN A 676 23.65 26.86 -8.03
C ASN A 676 22.48 26.17 -7.30
N ILE A 677 21.31 26.80 -7.30
CA ILE A 677 20.13 26.23 -6.62
C ILE A 677 19.52 25.09 -7.46
N PRO A 678 19.58 23.84 -7.03
CA PRO A 678 18.90 22.72 -7.69
C PRO A 678 17.44 22.68 -7.27
N LEU A 679 16.54 22.39 -8.23
CA LEU A 679 15.12 22.23 -7.95
C LEU A 679 14.81 20.75 -7.72
N ALA A 680 14.30 20.42 -6.53
CA ALA A 680 13.90 19.07 -6.14
C ALA A 680 12.40 18.87 -6.13
N ASN A 681 11.98 17.61 -6.23
CA ASN A 681 10.59 17.19 -6.04
C ASN A 681 9.59 18.08 -6.82
N ALA A 682 9.97 18.42 -8.04
CA ALA A 682 9.18 19.28 -8.92
C ALA A 682 7.95 18.51 -9.43
N HIS A 683 6.91 18.50 -8.62
CA HIS A 683 5.63 17.84 -8.89
C HIS A 683 4.45 18.80 -8.70
N THR A 684 3.28 18.43 -9.21
CA THR A 684 2.06 19.16 -8.82
C THR A 684 1.63 18.72 -7.41
N LEU A 685 0.88 19.55 -6.70
CA LEU A 685 0.26 19.15 -5.43
C LEU A 685 -0.71 17.98 -5.66
N GLY A 686 -1.34 17.88 -6.84
CA GLY A 686 -2.17 16.76 -7.26
C GLY A 686 -1.42 15.41 -7.26
N TYR A 687 -0.14 15.42 -7.58
CA TYR A 687 0.71 14.24 -7.45
C TYR A 687 0.79 13.77 -5.99
N PHE A 688 1.12 14.64 -5.04
CA PHE A 688 1.19 14.28 -3.61
C PHE A 688 -0.17 13.86 -3.05
N TYR A 689 -1.24 14.55 -3.45
CA TYR A 689 -2.61 14.17 -3.10
C TYR A 689 -2.96 12.77 -3.59
N THR A 690 -2.66 12.45 -4.85
CA THR A 690 -2.90 11.12 -5.43
C THR A 690 -2.05 10.05 -4.74
N MET A 691 -0.79 10.39 -4.43
CA MET A 691 0.13 9.51 -3.70
C MET A 691 -0.38 9.16 -2.31
N SER A 692 -0.96 10.12 -1.60
CA SER A 692 -1.52 9.88 -0.26
C SER A 692 -2.65 8.84 -0.27
N MET A 693 -3.31 8.63 -1.42
CA MET A 693 -4.38 7.65 -1.61
C MET A 693 -3.93 6.37 -2.34
N ALA A 694 -2.66 6.27 -2.75
CA ALA A 694 -2.18 5.18 -3.61
C ALA A 694 -2.47 3.79 -3.02
N ARG A 695 -2.27 3.59 -1.73
CA ARG A 695 -2.55 2.35 -1.01
C ARG A 695 -4.04 1.94 -1.09
N THR A 696 -4.93 2.89 -0.85
CA THR A 696 -6.38 2.64 -0.90
C THR A 696 -6.84 2.37 -2.33
N SER A 697 -6.29 3.11 -3.30
CA SER A 697 -6.53 2.92 -4.73
C SER A 697 -6.08 1.53 -5.21
N PHE A 698 -4.87 1.10 -4.83
CA PHE A 698 -4.36 -0.24 -5.13
C PHE A 698 -5.29 -1.34 -4.60
N THR A 699 -5.69 -1.22 -3.34
CA THR A 699 -6.61 -2.19 -2.70
C THR A 699 -7.95 -2.24 -3.43
N LEU A 700 -8.50 -1.07 -3.79
CA LEU A 700 -9.74 -0.96 -4.55
C LEU A 700 -9.65 -1.66 -5.91
N VAL A 701 -8.59 -1.40 -6.67
CA VAL A 701 -8.39 -2.01 -8.00
C VAL A 701 -8.29 -3.53 -7.88
N MET A 702 -7.50 -4.03 -6.94
CA MET A 702 -7.32 -5.47 -6.73
C MET A 702 -8.62 -6.16 -6.31
N LEU A 703 -9.38 -5.59 -5.37
CA LEU A 703 -10.68 -6.12 -4.96
C LEU A 703 -11.72 -5.99 -6.07
N GLY A 704 -11.68 -4.91 -6.85
CA GLY A 704 -12.54 -4.72 -8.02
C GLY A 704 -12.33 -5.79 -9.07
N VAL A 705 -11.07 -6.11 -9.38
CA VAL A 705 -10.70 -7.19 -10.30
C VAL A 705 -11.17 -8.54 -9.75
N ALA A 706 -10.93 -8.83 -8.47
CA ALA A 706 -11.39 -10.06 -7.82
C ALA A 706 -12.92 -10.18 -7.86
N GLY A 707 -13.66 -9.11 -7.53
CA GLY A 707 -15.12 -9.07 -7.62
C GLY A 707 -15.65 -9.27 -9.04
N GLY A 708 -15.03 -8.63 -10.02
CA GLY A 708 -15.34 -8.81 -11.43
C GLY A 708 -15.13 -10.25 -11.92
N MET A 709 -13.99 -10.86 -11.57
CA MET A 709 -13.72 -12.26 -11.86
C MET A 709 -14.75 -13.20 -11.19
N ALA A 710 -15.06 -12.95 -9.92
CA ALA A 710 -16.06 -13.74 -9.19
C ALA A 710 -17.45 -13.64 -9.83
N LEU A 711 -17.85 -12.45 -10.27
CA LEU A 711 -19.13 -12.24 -10.97
C LEU A 711 -19.17 -13.00 -12.30
N LEU A 712 -18.13 -12.87 -13.13
CA LEU A 712 -18.04 -13.57 -14.42
C LEU A 712 -18.06 -15.09 -14.22
N LEU A 713 -17.26 -15.61 -13.28
CA LEU A 713 -17.26 -17.04 -12.96
C LEU A 713 -18.60 -17.50 -12.38
N GLY A 714 -19.27 -16.68 -11.58
CA GLY A 714 -20.62 -16.94 -11.08
C GLY A 714 -21.66 -17.05 -12.19
N ILE A 715 -21.62 -16.14 -13.18
CA ILE A 715 -22.48 -16.17 -14.37
C ILE A 715 -22.26 -17.47 -15.14
N VAL A 716 -21.01 -17.81 -15.42
CA VAL A 716 -20.64 -19.04 -16.16
C VAL A 716 -21.15 -20.28 -15.40
N GLY A 717 -21.04 -20.31 -14.08
CA GLY A 717 -21.52 -21.40 -13.24
C GLY A 717 -23.03 -21.56 -13.29
N ILE A 718 -23.78 -20.50 -13.07
CA ILE A 718 -25.26 -20.52 -13.10
C ILE A 718 -25.73 -20.91 -14.51
N TYR A 719 -25.18 -20.26 -15.54
CA TYR A 719 -25.51 -20.56 -16.94
C TYR A 719 -25.26 -22.05 -17.27
N GLY A 720 -24.09 -22.58 -16.89
CA GLY A 720 -23.72 -23.99 -17.12
C GLY A 720 -24.69 -24.96 -16.47
N VAL A 721 -25.10 -24.71 -15.23
CA VAL A 721 -26.05 -25.57 -14.49
C VAL A 721 -27.43 -25.52 -15.15
N ILE A 722 -27.92 -24.35 -15.49
CA ILE A 722 -29.25 -24.20 -16.10
C ILE A 722 -29.27 -24.77 -17.52
N ALA A 723 -28.26 -24.48 -18.35
CA ALA A 723 -28.14 -24.99 -19.71
C ALA A 723 -28.13 -26.53 -19.73
N TYR A 724 -27.40 -27.15 -18.82
CA TYR A 724 -27.39 -28.61 -18.66
C TYR A 724 -28.75 -29.16 -18.15
N SER A 725 -29.35 -28.54 -17.15
CA SER A 725 -30.64 -28.93 -16.59
C SER A 725 -31.74 -28.92 -17.65
N VAL A 726 -31.66 -27.93 -18.56
CA VAL A 726 -32.54 -27.81 -19.71
C VAL A 726 -32.25 -28.91 -20.74
N SER A 727 -30.97 -29.15 -21.10
CA SER A 727 -30.57 -30.17 -22.05
C SER A 727 -31.03 -31.58 -21.61
N GLN A 728 -30.92 -31.90 -20.33
CA GLN A 728 -31.39 -33.18 -19.79
C GLN A 728 -32.91 -33.36 -19.83
N ARG A 729 -33.67 -32.30 -19.90
CA ARG A 729 -35.14 -32.30 -19.92
C ARG A 729 -35.71 -31.92 -21.29
N THR A 730 -34.92 -31.94 -22.36
CA THR A 730 -35.35 -31.54 -23.71
C THR A 730 -36.53 -32.37 -24.16
N ARG A 731 -36.51 -33.68 -23.91
CA ARG A 731 -37.63 -34.60 -24.23
C ARG A 731 -38.89 -34.31 -23.40
N GLU A 732 -38.75 -34.04 -22.10
CA GLU A 732 -39.87 -33.65 -21.23
C GLU A 732 -40.46 -32.29 -21.66
N ILE A 733 -39.60 -31.33 -22.05
CA ILE A 733 -40.01 -30.04 -22.60
C ILE A 733 -40.75 -30.24 -23.90
N GLY A 734 -40.26 -31.13 -24.79
CA GLY A 734 -40.90 -31.44 -26.08
C GLY A 734 -42.29 -32.06 -25.86
N ILE A 735 -42.43 -33.05 -24.95
CA ILE A 735 -43.72 -33.67 -24.62
C ILE A 735 -44.69 -32.63 -24.07
N ARG A 736 -44.25 -31.78 -23.11
CA ARG A 736 -45.11 -30.74 -22.55
C ARG A 736 -45.56 -29.70 -23.58
N MET A 737 -44.68 -29.32 -24.50
CA MET A 737 -45.04 -28.41 -25.62
C MET A 737 -46.01 -29.07 -26.57
N ALA A 738 -45.83 -30.35 -26.90
CA ALA A 738 -46.75 -31.10 -27.74
C ALA A 738 -48.16 -31.24 -27.09
N LEU A 739 -48.21 -31.25 -25.75
CA LEU A 739 -49.44 -31.24 -24.96
C LEU A 739 -50.02 -29.83 -24.70
N GLY A 740 -49.47 -28.77 -25.36
CA GLY A 740 -50.02 -27.43 -25.30
C GLY A 740 -49.46 -26.52 -24.18
N ALA A 741 -48.37 -26.88 -23.53
CA ALA A 741 -47.75 -26.01 -22.52
C ALA A 741 -47.19 -24.75 -23.16
N GLN A 742 -47.48 -23.59 -22.58
CA GLN A 742 -47.00 -22.31 -23.09
C GLN A 742 -45.48 -22.19 -22.84
N ARG A 743 -44.77 -21.67 -23.85
CA ARG A 743 -43.29 -21.40 -23.75
C ARG A 743 -42.92 -20.58 -22.52
N LYS A 744 -43.74 -19.56 -22.17
CA LYS A 744 -43.53 -18.71 -20.98
C LYS A 744 -43.53 -19.50 -19.66
N ALA A 745 -44.42 -20.52 -19.53
CA ALA A 745 -44.51 -21.33 -18.34
C ALA A 745 -43.25 -22.22 -18.14
N LEU A 746 -42.73 -22.78 -19.24
CA LEU A 746 -41.49 -23.58 -19.24
C LEU A 746 -40.25 -22.74 -18.86
N VAL A 747 -40.10 -21.55 -19.49
CA VAL A 747 -39.03 -20.63 -19.14
C VAL A 747 -39.12 -20.19 -17.68
N GLY A 748 -40.35 -19.88 -17.19
CA GLY A 748 -40.61 -19.49 -15.81
C GLY A 748 -40.22 -20.58 -14.79
N MET A 749 -40.40 -21.86 -15.13
CA MET A 749 -40.00 -22.96 -14.25
C MET A 749 -38.48 -23.01 -14.00
N PHE A 750 -37.65 -22.88 -15.06
CA PHE A 750 -36.20 -22.92 -14.92
C PHE A 750 -35.66 -21.62 -14.27
N VAL A 751 -36.20 -20.47 -14.62
CA VAL A 751 -35.85 -19.19 -13.98
C VAL A 751 -36.16 -19.22 -12.49
N ARG A 752 -37.34 -19.72 -12.09
CA ARG A 752 -37.71 -19.85 -10.68
C ARG A 752 -36.75 -20.77 -9.90
N GLN A 753 -36.36 -21.90 -10.52
CA GLN A 753 -35.40 -22.84 -9.90
C GLN A 753 -34.03 -22.16 -9.72
N GLY A 754 -33.52 -21.44 -10.74
CA GLY A 754 -32.24 -20.72 -10.67
C GLY A 754 -32.28 -19.58 -9.63
N LEU A 755 -33.37 -18.81 -9.60
CA LEU A 755 -33.52 -17.72 -8.61
C LEU A 755 -33.67 -18.25 -7.18
N TRP A 756 -34.27 -19.39 -6.95
CA TRP A 756 -34.34 -20.02 -5.64
C TRP A 756 -32.94 -20.38 -5.12
N LEU A 757 -32.10 -21.03 -5.96
CA LEU A 757 -30.72 -21.35 -5.63
C LEU A 757 -29.88 -20.09 -5.36
N THR A 758 -30.07 -19.08 -6.21
CA THR A 758 -29.41 -17.78 -6.02
C THR A 758 -29.86 -17.12 -4.72
N GLY A 759 -31.16 -17.17 -4.38
CA GLY A 759 -31.70 -16.65 -3.11
C GLY A 759 -31.06 -17.29 -1.88
N VAL A 760 -30.93 -18.64 -1.89
CA VAL A 760 -30.22 -19.35 -0.82
C VAL A 760 -28.73 -18.94 -0.77
N GLY A 761 -28.05 -18.84 -1.93
CA GLY A 761 -26.68 -18.41 -2.02
C GLY A 761 -26.49 -16.97 -1.50
N ILE A 762 -27.41 -16.07 -1.82
CA ILE A 762 -27.43 -14.70 -1.30
C ILE A 762 -27.57 -14.70 0.22
N LEU A 763 -28.48 -15.49 0.77
CA LEU A 763 -28.67 -15.55 2.22
C LEU A 763 -27.40 -16.01 2.94
N CYS A 764 -26.80 -17.12 2.47
CA CYS A 764 -25.52 -17.61 3.00
C CYS A 764 -24.39 -16.57 2.83
N GLY A 765 -24.33 -15.93 1.66
CA GLY A 765 -23.35 -14.91 1.34
C GLY A 765 -23.48 -13.66 2.23
N LEU A 766 -24.70 -13.20 2.51
CA LEU A 766 -24.95 -12.06 3.41
C LEU A 766 -24.47 -12.35 4.85
N VAL A 767 -24.76 -13.55 5.36
CA VAL A 767 -24.29 -13.97 6.69
C VAL A 767 -22.76 -14.01 6.74
N THR A 768 -22.12 -14.57 5.70
CA THR A 768 -20.65 -14.65 5.60
C THR A 768 -20.05 -13.26 5.44
N ALA A 769 -20.63 -12.39 4.59
CA ALA A 769 -20.19 -11.01 4.40
C ALA A 769 -20.24 -10.24 5.71
N PHE A 770 -21.30 -10.36 6.49
CA PHE A 770 -21.42 -9.71 7.79
C PHE A 770 -20.27 -10.09 8.75
N ALA A 771 -19.85 -11.34 8.76
CA ALA A 771 -18.71 -11.80 9.57
C ALA A 771 -17.37 -11.28 9.03
N VAL A 772 -17.14 -11.41 7.70
CA VAL A 772 -15.88 -11.00 7.05
C VAL A 772 -15.68 -9.50 7.10
N MET A 773 -16.73 -8.69 6.91
CA MET A 773 -16.62 -7.23 6.89
C MET A 773 -16.18 -6.64 8.23
N ARG A 774 -16.42 -7.32 9.34
CA ARG A 774 -15.87 -6.91 10.65
C ARG A 774 -14.35 -6.96 10.69
N LEU A 775 -13.73 -7.93 10.00
CA LEU A 775 -12.28 -8.03 9.89
C LEU A 775 -11.68 -6.92 9.00
N MET A 776 -12.48 -6.41 8.06
CA MET A 776 -12.08 -5.34 7.14
C MET A 776 -12.43 -3.93 7.66
N ALA A 777 -13.02 -3.80 8.85
CA ALA A 777 -13.48 -2.51 9.38
C ALA A 777 -12.36 -1.45 9.43
N SER A 778 -11.12 -1.86 9.73
CA SER A 778 -9.94 -0.98 9.75
C SER A 778 -9.51 -0.45 8.37
N LEU A 779 -10.02 -1.01 7.28
CA LEU A 779 -9.74 -0.58 5.90
C LEU A 779 -10.83 0.36 5.36
N LEU A 780 -11.92 0.55 6.10
CA LEU A 780 -13.06 1.36 5.67
C LEU A 780 -12.95 2.78 6.24
N PHE A 781 -13.15 3.77 5.37
CA PHE A 781 -13.14 5.18 5.75
C PHE A 781 -14.54 5.78 5.65
N LYS A 782 -15.09 6.24 6.78
CA LYS A 782 -16.43 6.86 6.88
C LYS A 782 -17.58 6.02 6.29
N VAL A 783 -17.37 4.72 6.13
CA VAL A 783 -18.38 3.78 5.62
C VAL A 783 -18.59 2.67 6.65
N SER A 784 -19.85 2.40 6.97
CA SER A 784 -20.17 1.29 7.88
C SER A 784 -19.85 -0.05 7.24
N PRO A 785 -19.25 -1.02 7.97
CA PRO A 785 -19.09 -2.39 7.49
C PRO A 785 -20.41 -3.06 7.06
N VAL A 786 -21.54 -2.56 7.56
CA VAL A 786 -22.90 -3.03 7.26
C VAL A 786 -23.68 -1.94 6.54
N ASP A 787 -23.14 -1.44 5.43
CA ASP A 787 -23.79 -0.39 4.66
C ASP A 787 -25.00 -0.89 3.87
N PRO A 788 -26.24 -0.51 4.19
CA PRO A 788 -27.44 -1.08 3.57
C PRO A 788 -27.51 -0.82 2.06
N VAL A 789 -26.97 0.29 1.60
CA VAL A 789 -26.98 0.65 0.18
C VAL A 789 -26.10 -0.28 -0.63
N THR A 790 -24.87 -0.55 -0.17
CA THR A 790 -23.96 -1.50 -0.82
C THR A 790 -24.53 -2.91 -0.81
N TYR A 791 -25.02 -3.38 0.33
CA TYR A 791 -25.61 -4.71 0.47
C TYR A 791 -26.85 -4.87 -0.43
N GLY A 792 -27.72 -3.85 -0.48
CA GLY A 792 -28.90 -3.84 -1.33
C GLY A 792 -28.57 -3.80 -2.83
N ALA A 793 -27.67 -2.91 -3.23
CA ALA A 793 -27.27 -2.74 -4.63
C ALA A 793 -26.57 -4.00 -5.18
N VAL A 794 -25.65 -4.59 -4.41
CA VAL A 794 -24.93 -5.81 -4.80
C VAL A 794 -25.90 -7.00 -4.86
N THR A 795 -26.78 -7.15 -3.88
CA THR A 795 -27.80 -8.20 -3.88
C THR A 795 -28.70 -8.10 -5.10
N LEU A 796 -29.18 -6.91 -5.42
CA LEU A 796 -30.01 -6.66 -6.61
C LEU A 796 -29.22 -6.97 -7.90
N GLY A 797 -27.95 -6.53 -7.97
CA GLY A 797 -27.09 -6.82 -9.11
C GLY A 797 -26.89 -8.31 -9.33
N VAL A 798 -26.64 -9.09 -8.28
CA VAL A 798 -26.50 -10.55 -8.35
C VAL A 798 -27.83 -11.20 -8.78
N LEU A 799 -28.97 -10.73 -8.28
CA LEU A 799 -30.29 -11.24 -8.68
C LEU A 799 -30.58 -10.97 -10.16
N VAL A 800 -30.32 -9.76 -10.65
CA VAL A 800 -30.51 -9.42 -12.07
C VAL A 800 -29.59 -10.26 -12.94
N THR A 801 -28.34 -10.39 -12.57
CA THR A 801 -27.36 -11.19 -13.31
C THR A 801 -27.75 -12.67 -13.36
N ALA A 802 -28.19 -13.23 -12.24
CA ALA A 802 -28.67 -14.60 -12.15
C ALA A 802 -29.94 -14.81 -12.99
N TYR A 803 -30.86 -13.84 -12.97
CA TYR A 803 -32.04 -13.87 -13.82
C TYR A 803 -31.66 -13.97 -15.31
N LEU A 804 -30.74 -13.12 -15.76
CA LEU A 804 -30.27 -13.12 -17.15
C LEU A 804 -29.56 -14.43 -17.51
N ALA A 805 -28.69 -14.94 -16.60
CA ALA A 805 -27.98 -16.19 -16.79
C ALA A 805 -28.92 -17.41 -16.87
N CYS A 806 -30.08 -17.36 -16.19
CA CYS A 806 -31.11 -18.39 -16.28
C CYS A 806 -32.03 -18.22 -17.48
N TYR A 807 -32.40 -16.99 -17.81
CA TYR A 807 -33.36 -16.68 -18.87
C TYR A 807 -32.87 -17.05 -20.28
N LEU A 808 -31.59 -16.71 -20.59
CA LEU A 808 -31.03 -16.93 -21.92
C LEU A 808 -31.04 -18.40 -22.35
N PRO A 809 -30.51 -19.37 -21.56
CA PRO A 809 -30.56 -20.78 -21.96
C PRO A 809 -31.96 -21.34 -21.96
N SER A 810 -32.81 -20.90 -21.02
CA SER A 810 -34.20 -21.36 -20.95
C SER A 810 -35.04 -20.92 -22.18
N ARG A 811 -34.84 -19.70 -22.68
CA ARG A 811 -35.46 -19.18 -23.86
C ARG A 811 -35.03 -19.92 -25.14
N ARG A 812 -33.74 -20.24 -25.26
CA ARG A 812 -33.19 -21.03 -26.39
C ARG A 812 -33.82 -22.41 -26.44
N ALA A 813 -33.95 -23.08 -25.29
CA ALA A 813 -34.53 -24.41 -25.22
C ALA A 813 -36.05 -24.45 -25.50
N ALA A 814 -36.80 -23.45 -25.02
CA ALA A 814 -38.20 -23.30 -25.31
C ALA A 814 -38.52 -22.91 -26.79
N GLY A 815 -37.46 -22.60 -27.59
CA GLY A 815 -37.53 -22.30 -29.01
C GLY A 815 -37.31 -23.52 -29.92
N VAL A 816 -36.92 -24.67 -29.38
CA VAL A 816 -36.66 -25.90 -30.16
C VAL A 816 -37.99 -26.46 -30.66
N ASP A 817 -38.01 -26.95 -31.93
CA ASP A 817 -39.18 -27.57 -32.50
C ASP A 817 -39.56 -28.85 -31.70
N PRO A 818 -40.82 -29.02 -31.27
CA PRO A 818 -41.24 -30.19 -30.55
C PRO A 818 -40.96 -31.52 -31.28
N VAL A 819 -40.99 -31.52 -32.60
CA VAL A 819 -40.71 -32.71 -33.43
C VAL A 819 -39.21 -33.08 -33.37
N ASP A 820 -38.34 -32.11 -33.42
CA ASP A 820 -36.88 -32.31 -33.30
C ASP A 820 -36.50 -32.73 -31.86
N ALA A 821 -37.18 -32.17 -30.86
CA ALA A 821 -37.01 -32.55 -29.46
C ALA A 821 -37.41 -33.98 -29.13
N LEU A 822 -38.37 -34.54 -29.87
CA LEU A 822 -38.83 -35.95 -29.75
C LEU A 822 -37.95 -36.91 -30.56
N ARG A 823 -37.25 -36.43 -31.60
CA ARG A 823 -36.32 -37.23 -32.41
C ARG A 823 -34.88 -37.26 -31.90
N ALA A 824 -34.52 -36.40 -30.94
CA ALA A 824 -33.21 -36.41 -30.33
C ALA A 824 -33.05 -37.63 -29.42
N GLU A 825 -32.31 -38.67 -29.86
CA GLU A 825 -31.88 -39.87 -29.10
C GLU A 825 -30.78 -39.50 -28.10
#